data_17bf29ce73eccf992bbe6a22567ca05e
#
_entry.id   17bf29ce73eccf992bbe6a22567ca05e
#
_cell.length_a   1.000
_cell.length_b   1.000
_cell.length_c   1.000
_cell.angle_alpha   90.00
_cell.angle_beta   90.00
_cell.angle_gamma   90.00
#
_symmetry.space_group_name_H-M   'P 1'
#
loop_
_entity.id
_entity.type
_entity.pdbx_description
1 polymer ?
#
loop_
_entity_poly.entity_id
_entity_poly.type
_entity_poly.pdbx_seq_one_letter_code
_entity_poly.pdbx_strand_id
1 'polypeptide(L)'
;MMRKFDSGPSVKSYNKLQNWFDFSKTGFIRVYSGKVDIGQHISSTLALIASKIVNINYEQVEIIRLDTDFTPNEGITASSLSVANSGSAIKAASITLKTNFINYALNQLNINEEDIQFENGVIKDKNSNKSISYWDYSETDHYKNTIIPEQFDEEVLKKVSYANNQKIELKNIKEIVTGKYKYVHDINFPNMLHARIVRPHLYNCELIKINEDFKKRLIENNIDLFVKGSFVAILSQDEFLAVKFSELAKNQIVWNENRKLSNDNVFNSLNANEKESLLVKPGGEAVNEKIPEIQSFEHEGIATLSSEFRKNYLMHGPIGPSASCAIYSNNKFTVYSHSQSNFALKQSISSYFNIDTSMVNIKFMPGSGCYGHNGADDVAFEASVLSKAYPDCHILLKWTRQDEHCWEPYGSASINKLFGAINDKGQIVYWSNEAFSDTYFSRPSNEELNNFTSFKFLNNDFTKIRSKPKTSAHMGIHRNLDPLYNFSKTRLVKNLVHDLPLRTSALRTLGAFANITSSESFLNDLAFAKNIDPFKIRINHLDDERAIEVLENLENTMKKSHAKPNNYRGIGFSRYKNSAAYCAVGVELNISDDLDIKLITAWITVDAGEIAYEDGIKAQVEGGFIQAASWTLYEEVLFDSKEIISKDWDSYKIIGFDNIPTFATNVIDRKGYPYLGVGEVVAGPTGGAISNALRDALGQRIKTMPFTKENITSELLN
;
A
#
# COMPACT_ATOMS: atom_id res chain seq x y z
N MET A 1 -18.86 -22.60 19.78
CA MET A 1 -18.23 -21.50 20.55
C MET A 1 -18.89 -20.19 20.12
N MET A 2 -19.42 -19.39 21.06
CA MET A 2 -19.92 -18.05 20.75
C MET A 2 -18.76 -17.22 20.18
N ARG A 3 -18.98 -16.57 19.04
CA ARG A 3 -17.97 -15.71 18.41
C ARG A 3 -17.83 -14.43 19.22
N LYS A 4 -16.60 -14.07 19.58
CA LYS A 4 -16.28 -12.79 20.20
C LYS A 4 -15.80 -11.83 19.12
N PHE A 5 -16.21 -10.57 19.19
CA PHE A 5 -15.67 -9.50 18.37
C PHE A 5 -14.50 -8.85 19.11
N ASP A 6 -13.34 -8.81 18.48
CA ASP A 6 -12.13 -8.15 18.99
C ASP A 6 -12.11 -6.68 18.55
N SER A 7 -11.92 -5.77 19.48
CA SER A 7 -11.87 -4.33 19.24
C SER A 7 -10.64 -3.85 18.47
N GLY A 8 -9.70 -4.75 18.22
CA GLY A 8 -8.46 -4.46 17.50
C GLY A 8 -7.36 -3.86 18.39
N PRO A 9 -6.13 -3.84 17.86
CA PRO A 9 -4.94 -3.45 18.64
C PRO A 9 -4.94 -1.98 19.06
N SER A 10 -5.61 -1.09 18.31
CA SER A 10 -5.63 0.34 18.58
C SER A 10 -6.36 0.66 19.91
N VAL A 11 -7.40 -0.10 20.27
CA VAL A 11 -8.16 0.10 21.52
C VAL A 11 -7.30 -0.19 22.75
N LYS A 12 -6.32 -1.10 22.67
CA LYS A 12 -5.42 -1.38 23.81
C LYS A 12 -4.63 -0.14 24.25
N SER A 13 -4.24 0.70 23.31
CA SER A 13 -3.50 1.94 23.58
C SER A 13 -4.40 3.15 23.78
N TYR A 14 -5.59 3.15 23.16
CA TYR A 14 -6.54 4.26 23.15
C TYR A 14 -7.92 3.76 23.53
N ASN A 15 -8.09 3.40 24.81
CA ASN A 15 -9.28 2.71 25.32
C ASN A 15 -10.41 3.62 25.82
N LYS A 16 -10.30 4.94 25.71
CA LYS A 16 -11.36 5.88 26.14
C LYS A 16 -12.16 6.38 24.93
N LEU A 17 -13.47 6.63 25.10
CA LEU A 17 -14.32 7.17 24.04
C LEU A 17 -13.80 8.48 23.48
N GLN A 18 -13.28 9.37 24.32
CA GLN A 18 -12.70 10.65 23.90
C GLN A 18 -11.46 10.53 23.00
N ASN A 19 -10.83 9.35 22.90
CA ASN A 19 -9.76 9.12 21.95
C ASN A 19 -10.27 8.98 20.50
N TRP A 20 -11.59 8.71 20.34
CA TRP A 20 -12.20 8.37 19.07
C TRP A 20 -13.28 9.33 18.59
N PHE A 21 -13.94 10.06 19.53
CA PHE A 21 -15.03 10.96 19.20
C PHE A 21 -14.84 12.37 19.75
N ASP A 22 -15.17 13.35 18.94
CA ASP A 22 -15.23 14.77 19.26
C ASP A 22 -16.61 15.32 18.94
N PHE A 23 -17.25 15.92 19.93
CA PHE A 23 -18.60 16.51 19.89
C PHE A 23 -18.58 18.06 19.91
N SER A 24 -17.43 18.69 19.71
CA SER A 24 -17.29 20.16 19.76
C SER A 24 -18.13 20.90 18.72
N LYS A 25 -18.61 20.20 17.66
CA LYS A 25 -19.48 20.74 16.61
C LYS A 25 -20.89 20.16 16.76
N THR A 26 -21.82 20.95 17.27
CA THR A 26 -23.24 20.52 17.44
C THR A 26 -23.82 20.04 16.11
N GLY A 27 -24.52 18.90 16.13
CA GLY A 27 -25.13 18.28 14.94
C GLY A 27 -24.16 17.43 14.12
N PHE A 28 -22.88 17.36 14.47
CA PHE A 28 -21.88 16.52 13.84
C PHE A 28 -21.14 15.68 14.86
N ILE A 29 -20.87 14.43 14.54
CA ILE A 29 -19.93 13.58 15.26
C ILE A 29 -18.63 13.56 14.47
N ARG A 30 -17.56 14.04 15.09
CA ARG A 30 -16.21 14.02 14.52
C ARG A 30 -15.49 12.80 15.05
N VAL A 31 -14.90 12.01 14.16
CA VAL A 31 -14.25 10.74 14.49
C VAL A 31 -12.75 10.86 14.21
N TYR A 32 -11.95 10.53 15.20
CA TYR A 32 -10.50 10.46 15.07
C TYR A 32 -10.06 9.13 14.47
N SER A 33 -9.06 9.18 13.61
CA SER A 33 -8.35 7.99 13.10
C SER A 33 -6.89 8.32 12.86
N GLY A 34 -6.01 7.37 13.14
CA GLY A 34 -4.60 7.42 12.78
C GLY A 34 -4.32 6.87 11.39
N LYS A 35 -5.35 6.48 10.62
CA LYS A 35 -5.22 6.07 9.22
C LYS A 35 -5.51 7.23 8.28
N VAL A 36 -4.84 7.23 7.13
CA VAL A 36 -4.90 8.31 6.15
C VAL A 36 -5.46 7.83 4.82
N ASP A 37 -6.11 8.75 4.09
CA ASP A 37 -6.57 8.53 2.73
C ASP A 37 -5.41 8.68 1.74
N ILE A 38 -4.96 7.57 1.19
CA ILE A 38 -3.91 7.49 0.17
C ILE A 38 -4.46 7.03 -1.20
N GLY A 39 -5.75 7.32 -1.44
CA GLY A 39 -6.51 6.94 -2.62
C GLY A 39 -7.53 5.81 -2.41
N GLN A 40 -7.57 5.18 -1.21
CA GLN A 40 -8.47 4.07 -0.88
C GLN A 40 -9.77 4.52 -0.19
N HIS A 41 -9.95 5.81 0.08
CA HIS A 41 -11.12 6.40 0.74
C HIS A 41 -11.52 5.74 2.06
N ILE A 42 -10.53 5.42 2.91
CA ILE A 42 -10.79 4.78 4.21
C ILE A 42 -11.66 5.64 5.11
N SER A 43 -11.55 6.96 5.05
CA SER A 43 -12.40 7.90 5.80
C SER A 43 -13.90 7.68 5.54
N SER A 44 -14.30 7.43 4.29
CA SER A 44 -15.70 7.13 3.95
C SER A 44 -16.18 5.84 4.59
N THR A 45 -15.35 4.80 4.58
CA THR A 45 -15.66 3.51 5.22
C THR A 45 -15.77 3.65 6.75
N LEU A 46 -14.85 4.38 7.39
CA LEU A 46 -14.88 4.61 8.85
C LEU A 46 -16.08 5.44 9.27
N ALA A 47 -16.42 6.49 8.51
CA ALA A 47 -17.62 7.29 8.74
C ALA A 47 -18.89 6.44 8.61
N LEU A 48 -18.95 5.52 7.64
CA LEU A 48 -20.07 4.61 7.44
C LEU A 48 -20.23 3.63 8.62
N ILE A 49 -19.14 3.04 9.10
CA ILE A 49 -19.14 2.16 10.27
C ILE A 49 -19.69 2.92 11.48
N ALA A 50 -19.16 4.11 11.78
CA ALA A 50 -19.63 4.93 12.89
C ALA A 50 -21.11 5.28 12.74
N SER A 51 -21.52 5.87 11.62
CA SER A 51 -22.88 6.36 11.39
C SER A 51 -23.94 5.27 11.56
N LYS A 52 -23.71 4.07 11.01
CA LYS A 52 -24.61 2.92 11.14
C LYS A 52 -24.84 2.50 12.60
N ILE A 53 -23.78 2.50 13.40
CA ILE A 53 -23.84 2.01 14.76
C ILE A 53 -24.42 3.06 15.71
N VAL A 54 -23.92 4.31 15.65
CA VAL A 54 -24.38 5.38 16.53
C VAL A 54 -25.74 5.99 16.13
N ASN A 55 -26.35 5.50 15.05
CA ASN A 55 -27.66 5.95 14.55
C ASN A 55 -27.69 7.47 14.27
N ILE A 56 -26.76 7.92 13.43
CA ILE A 56 -26.72 9.30 12.93
C ILE A 56 -26.55 9.29 11.40
N ASN A 57 -27.03 10.33 10.72
CA ASN A 57 -26.87 10.42 9.28
C ASN A 57 -25.41 10.43 8.88
N TYR A 58 -25.06 9.67 7.83
CA TYR A 58 -23.70 9.57 7.32
C TYR A 58 -23.06 10.94 7.03
N GLU A 59 -23.84 11.89 6.52
CA GLU A 59 -23.35 13.25 6.23
C GLU A 59 -22.95 14.05 7.49
N GLN A 60 -23.46 13.67 8.65
CA GLN A 60 -23.16 14.29 9.95
C GLN A 60 -21.96 13.63 10.65
N VAL A 61 -21.32 12.62 10.05
CA VAL A 61 -20.06 12.04 10.56
C VAL A 61 -18.89 12.61 9.76
N GLU A 62 -17.97 13.27 10.44
CA GLU A 62 -16.73 13.81 9.88
C GLU A 62 -15.52 13.00 10.38
N ILE A 63 -14.67 12.54 9.48
CA ILE A 63 -13.38 11.94 9.88
C ILE A 63 -12.34 13.05 9.95
N ILE A 64 -11.73 13.21 11.12
CA ILE A 64 -10.65 14.17 11.33
C ILE A 64 -9.40 13.66 10.65
N ARG A 65 -8.83 14.48 9.78
CA ARG A 65 -7.53 14.18 9.15
C ARG A 65 -6.46 14.01 10.22
N LEU A 66 -5.56 13.06 10.00
CA LEU A 66 -4.48 12.78 10.93
C LEU A 66 -3.66 14.04 11.23
N ASP A 67 -3.49 14.30 12.50
CA ASP A 67 -2.61 15.30 13.08
C ASP A 67 -1.89 14.64 14.27
N THR A 68 -0.56 14.59 14.20
CA THR A 68 0.24 13.81 15.17
C THR A 68 0.25 14.39 16.59
N ASP A 69 -0.36 15.54 16.81
CA ASP A 69 -0.48 16.12 18.15
C ASP A 69 -1.72 15.59 18.91
N PHE A 70 -2.77 15.10 18.22
CA PHE A 70 -4.01 14.69 18.90
C PHE A 70 -4.75 13.49 18.33
N THR A 71 -4.45 13.01 17.12
CA THR A 71 -5.05 11.77 16.63
C THR A 71 -4.34 10.55 17.18
N PRO A 72 -5.01 9.39 17.34
CA PRO A 72 -4.38 8.18 17.84
C PRO A 72 -3.26 7.71 16.89
N ASN A 73 -2.15 7.25 17.46
CA ASN A 73 -1.09 6.59 16.69
C ASN A 73 -1.49 5.15 16.40
N GLU A 74 -2.03 4.91 15.24
CA GLU A 74 -2.40 3.57 14.75
C GLU A 74 -1.32 2.97 13.83
N GLY A 75 -0.11 3.51 13.84
CA GLY A 75 1.00 3.09 12.97
C GLY A 75 0.80 3.48 11.51
N ILE A 76 1.49 2.78 10.62
CA ILE A 76 1.47 3.06 9.17
C ILE A 76 0.12 2.66 8.56
N THR A 77 -0.36 3.44 7.60
CA THR A 77 -1.49 3.07 6.74
C THR A 77 -1.00 2.12 5.65
N ALA A 78 -0.89 0.83 5.96
CA ALA A 78 -0.29 -0.18 5.10
C ALA A 78 -0.83 -1.59 5.40
N SER A 79 -0.34 -2.58 4.65
CA SER A 79 -0.60 -4.01 4.89
C SER A 79 -2.07 -4.43 4.82
N SER A 80 -2.93 -3.63 4.19
CA SER A 80 -4.37 -3.84 4.12
C SER A 80 -5.05 -3.91 5.52
N LEU A 81 -4.52 -3.19 6.52
CA LEU A 81 -4.98 -3.28 7.90
C LEU A 81 -5.89 -2.12 8.34
N SER A 82 -6.17 -1.12 7.49
CA SER A 82 -6.93 0.06 7.93
C SER A 82 -8.34 -0.29 8.41
N VAL A 83 -9.11 -1.07 7.65
CA VAL A 83 -10.45 -1.48 8.08
C VAL A 83 -10.40 -2.53 9.20
N ALA A 84 -9.42 -3.44 9.15
CA ALA A 84 -9.26 -4.47 10.19
C ALA A 84 -8.90 -3.88 11.55
N ASN A 85 -8.03 -2.88 11.61
CA ASN A 85 -7.59 -2.25 12.85
C ASN A 85 -8.49 -1.05 13.23
N SER A 86 -8.43 0.04 12.45
CA SER A 86 -9.16 1.27 12.73
C SER A 86 -10.68 1.07 12.61
N GLY A 87 -11.14 0.33 11.59
CA GLY A 87 -12.56 -0.01 11.45
C GLY A 87 -13.09 -0.81 12.64
N SER A 88 -12.34 -1.81 13.14
CA SER A 88 -12.71 -2.56 14.33
C SER A 88 -12.70 -1.69 15.59
N ALA A 89 -11.72 -0.81 15.75
CA ALA A 89 -11.65 0.10 16.89
C ALA A 89 -12.83 1.10 16.90
N ILE A 90 -13.14 1.70 15.76
CA ILE A 90 -14.28 2.62 15.61
C ILE A 90 -15.62 1.86 15.80
N LYS A 91 -15.75 0.62 15.31
CA LYS A 91 -16.90 -0.24 15.57
C LYS A 91 -17.09 -0.44 17.08
N ALA A 92 -16.02 -0.82 17.78
CA ALA A 92 -16.01 -1.02 19.23
C ALA A 92 -16.38 0.26 20.00
N ALA A 93 -15.74 1.38 19.66
CA ALA A 93 -16.00 2.68 20.26
C ALA A 93 -17.46 3.13 20.02
N SER A 94 -17.99 2.92 18.82
CA SER A 94 -19.38 3.25 18.47
C SER A 94 -20.39 2.42 19.23
N ILE A 95 -20.15 1.11 19.39
CA ILE A 95 -21.00 0.23 20.21
C ILE A 95 -20.99 0.70 21.66
N THR A 96 -19.81 0.96 22.21
CA THR A 96 -19.65 1.45 23.58
C THR A 96 -20.35 2.78 23.78
N LEU A 97 -20.17 3.74 22.88
CA LEU A 97 -20.83 5.03 22.91
C LEU A 97 -22.36 4.89 22.95
N LYS A 98 -22.92 4.14 21.99
CA LYS A 98 -24.37 3.94 21.88
C LYS A 98 -24.95 3.26 23.11
N THR A 99 -24.34 2.16 23.57
CA THR A 99 -24.85 1.40 24.72
C THR A 99 -24.84 2.24 25.99
N ASN A 100 -23.73 2.93 26.27
CA ASN A 100 -23.64 3.78 27.45
C ASN A 100 -24.55 5.00 27.37
N PHE A 101 -24.73 5.57 26.21
CA PHE A 101 -25.62 6.70 25.96
C PHE A 101 -27.09 6.31 26.22
N ILE A 102 -27.53 5.14 25.72
CA ILE A 102 -28.89 4.62 25.97
C ILE A 102 -29.10 4.44 27.46
N ASN A 103 -28.19 3.73 28.16
CA ASN A 103 -28.28 3.51 29.59
C ASN A 103 -28.32 4.83 30.39
N TYR A 104 -27.49 5.80 29.99
CA TYR A 104 -27.49 7.13 30.61
C TYR A 104 -28.82 7.86 30.37
N ALA A 105 -29.35 7.83 29.15
CA ALA A 105 -30.62 8.49 28.83
C ALA A 105 -31.82 7.87 29.58
N LEU A 106 -31.89 6.53 29.68
CA LEU A 106 -32.94 5.85 30.47
C LEU A 106 -32.95 6.34 31.90
N ASN A 107 -31.78 6.42 32.53
CA ASN A 107 -31.65 6.89 33.91
C ASN A 107 -32.00 8.38 34.06
N GLN A 108 -31.51 9.25 33.17
CA GLN A 108 -31.73 10.70 33.26
C GLN A 108 -33.18 11.11 32.96
N LEU A 109 -33.82 10.42 32.03
CA LEU A 109 -35.20 10.70 31.62
C LEU A 109 -36.20 9.94 32.56
N ASN A 110 -35.72 8.95 33.31
CA ASN A 110 -36.52 8.04 34.12
C ASN A 110 -37.61 7.31 33.29
N ILE A 111 -37.19 6.66 32.21
CA ILE A 111 -38.04 5.95 31.23
C ILE A 111 -37.52 4.53 30.99
N ASN A 112 -38.37 3.66 30.45
CA ASN A 112 -38.02 2.32 30.01
C ASN A 112 -37.53 2.29 28.57
N GLU A 113 -36.86 1.19 28.17
CA GLU A 113 -36.30 1.04 26.80
C GLU A 113 -37.41 1.06 25.74
N GLU A 114 -38.61 0.61 26.00
CA GLU A 114 -39.77 0.64 25.12
C GLU A 114 -40.32 2.05 24.83
N ASP A 115 -40.05 3.00 25.73
CA ASP A 115 -40.48 4.40 25.64
C ASP A 115 -39.50 5.28 24.84
N ILE A 116 -38.37 4.72 24.39
CA ILE A 116 -37.37 5.46 23.65
C ILE A 116 -37.77 5.65 22.17
N GLN A 117 -37.67 6.89 21.70
CA GLN A 117 -37.48 7.21 20.26
C GLN A 117 -36.04 7.69 20.09
N PHE A 118 -35.21 6.90 19.37
CA PHE A 118 -33.79 7.23 19.13
C PHE A 118 -33.58 7.56 17.66
N GLU A 119 -33.27 8.80 17.38
CA GLU A 119 -33.08 9.31 16.02
C GLU A 119 -32.00 10.39 15.98
N ASN A 120 -31.09 10.30 15.02
CA ASN A 120 -30.06 11.31 14.72
C ASN A 120 -29.23 11.74 15.95
N GLY A 121 -28.86 10.81 16.80
CA GLY A 121 -28.05 11.08 17.99
C GLY A 121 -28.83 11.70 19.15
N VAL A 122 -30.16 11.71 19.08
CA VAL A 122 -31.06 12.23 20.14
C VAL A 122 -32.01 11.13 20.58
N ILE A 123 -32.07 10.89 21.89
CA ILE A 123 -33.09 10.07 22.54
C ILE A 123 -34.20 10.98 23.06
N LYS A 124 -35.43 10.68 22.67
CA LYS A 124 -36.66 11.33 23.16
C LYS A 124 -37.52 10.33 23.87
N ASP A 125 -38.22 10.81 24.90
CA ASP A 125 -39.29 10.09 25.56
C ASP A 125 -40.56 10.19 24.71
N LYS A 126 -41.14 9.06 24.29
CA LYS A 126 -42.39 9.01 23.53
C LYS A 126 -43.57 9.62 24.23
N ASN A 127 -43.54 9.62 25.56
CA ASN A 127 -44.67 10.02 26.42
C ASN A 127 -44.53 11.44 26.97
N SER A 128 -43.41 12.14 26.66
CA SER A 128 -43.17 13.51 27.11
C SER A 128 -42.29 14.28 26.12
N ASN A 129 -42.04 15.57 26.38
CA ASN A 129 -41.16 16.40 25.55
C ASN A 129 -39.69 16.35 26.01
N LYS A 130 -39.34 15.42 26.92
CA LYS A 130 -37.96 15.31 27.38
C LYS A 130 -37.08 14.63 26.34
N SER A 131 -35.87 15.14 26.20
CA SER A 131 -34.88 14.56 25.29
C SER A 131 -33.48 14.78 25.83
N ILE A 132 -32.53 13.95 25.35
CA ILE A 132 -31.10 14.10 25.59
C ILE A 132 -30.35 13.70 24.33
N SER A 133 -29.24 14.39 24.04
CA SER A 133 -28.41 14.16 22.84
C SER A 133 -27.03 13.59 23.19
N TYR A 134 -26.32 13.08 22.17
CA TYR A 134 -24.91 12.73 22.30
C TYR A 134 -24.04 13.92 22.73
N TRP A 135 -24.38 15.13 22.28
CA TRP A 135 -23.65 16.35 22.65
C TRP A 135 -23.81 16.68 24.12
N ASP A 136 -25.03 16.53 24.68
CA ASP A 136 -25.28 16.69 26.12
C ASP A 136 -24.54 15.60 26.92
N TYR A 137 -24.57 14.36 26.44
CA TYR A 137 -23.91 13.22 27.06
C TYR A 137 -22.39 13.40 27.08
N SER A 138 -21.81 13.94 26.02
CA SER A 138 -20.35 14.10 25.86
C SER A 138 -19.72 15.03 26.93
N GLU A 139 -20.49 15.97 27.49
CA GLU A 139 -20.04 16.87 28.54
C GLU A 139 -19.96 16.21 29.92
N THR A 140 -20.56 15.02 30.09
CA THR A 140 -20.63 14.34 31.35
C THR A 140 -19.34 13.61 31.74
N ASP A 141 -19.11 13.47 33.07
CA ASP A 141 -18.02 12.64 33.58
C ASP A 141 -18.19 11.16 33.21
N HIS A 142 -19.44 10.72 33.03
CA HIS A 142 -19.73 9.35 32.59
C HIS A 142 -19.11 9.08 31.20
N TYR A 143 -19.33 9.96 30.23
CA TYR A 143 -18.69 9.85 28.91
C TYR A 143 -17.14 9.90 28.99
N LYS A 144 -16.60 10.91 29.71
CA LYS A 144 -15.16 11.13 29.83
C LYS A 144 -14.41 9.95 30.46
N ASN A 145 -15.06 9.19 31.32
CA ASN A 145 -14.47 8.04 32.01
C ASN A 145 -14.86 6.67 31.39
N THR A 146 -15.69 6.66 30.34
CA THR A 146 -16.10 5.41 29.69
C THR A 146 -14.92 4.73 28.97
N ILE A 147 -14.70 3.46 29.34
CA ILE A 147 -13.66 2.59 28.75
C ILE A 147 -14.28 1.69 27.70
N ILE A 148 -13.62 1.55 26.56
CA ILE A 148 -13.99 0.64 25.49
C ILE A 148 -13.48 -0.75 25.83
N PRO A 149 -14.35 -1.80 25.87
CA PRO A 149 -13.92 -3.18 26.08
C PRO A 149 -13.01 -3.68 24.95
N GLU A 150 -12.03 -4.53 25.28
CA GLU A 150 -11.17 -5.18 24.27
C GLU A 150 -11.94 -6.22 23.44
N GLN A 151 -13.03 -6.79 23.99
CA GLN A 151 -13.86 -7.78 23.32
C GLN A 151 -15.33 -7.58 23.64
N PHE A 152 -16.19 -7.94 22.68
CA PHE A 152 -17.64 -7.94 22.82
C PHE A 152 -18.21 -9.33 22.58
N ASP A 153 -19.25 -9.70 23.32
CA ASP A 153 -19.98 -10.94 23.10
C ASP A 153 -20.96 -10.79 21.92
N GLU A 154 -21.29 -11.89 21.28
CA GLU A 154 -22.17 -11.96 20.10
C GLU A 154 -23.56 -11.35 20.39
N GLU A 155 -24.08 -11.45 21.63
CA GLU A 155 -25.36 -10.86 21.99
C GLU A 155 -25.39 -9.34 21.91
N VAL A 156 -24.27 -8.69 22.26
CA VAL A 156 -24.12 -7.21 22.10
C VAL A 156 -24.16 -6.83 20.62
N LEU A 157 -23.53 -7.63 19.77
CA LEU A 157 -23.51 -7.39 18.32
C LEU A 157 -24.90 -7.58 17.70
N LYS A 158 -25.70 -8.54 18.16
CA LYS A 158 -27.07 -8.76 17.67
C LYS A 158 -28.03 -7.62 18.01
N LYS A 159 -27.81 -6.93 19.13
CA LYS A 159 -28.59 -5.74 19.53
C LYS A 159 -28.23 -4.48 18.74
N VAL A 160 -27.06 -4.45 18.12
CA VAL A 160 -26.64 -3.34 17.27
C VAL A 160 -27.22 -3.55 15.87
N SER A 161 -28.43 -3.05 15.64
CA SER A 161 -29.07 -3.04 14.32
C SER A 161 -28.20 -2.24 13.36
N TYR A 162 -27.64 -2.90 12.34
CA TYR A 162 -27.03 -2.22 11.20
C TYR A 162 -28.15 -1.69 10.32
N ALA A 163 -28.31 -0.37 10.24
CA ALA A 163 -29.22 0.24 9.28
C ALA A 163 -28.87 -0.21 7.86
N ASN A 164 -29.90 -0.48 7.06
CA ASN A 164 -29.86 -1.07 5.71
C ASN A 164 -28.77 -0.49 4.80
N ASN A 165 -28.40 -1.27 3.76
CA ASN A 165 -27.50 -0.95 2.65
C ASN A 165 -27.85 0.37 1.96
N GLN A 166 -27.53 1.47 2.61
CA GLN A 166 -27.70 2.80 2.06
C GLN A 166 -26.57 3.01 1.04
N LYS A 167 -26.91 3.30 -0.20
CA LYS A 167 -25.92 3.84 -1.15
C LYS A 167 -25.41 5.15 -0.57
N ILE A 168 -24.10 5.24 -0.36
CA ILE A 168 -23.45 6.45 0.11
C ILE A 168 -22.62 7.06 -1.01
N GLU A 169 -22.50 8.37 -1.01
CA GLU A 169 -21.45 9.05 -1.76
C GLU A 169 -20.16 9.02 -0.94
N LEU A 170 -19.01 8.84 -1.60
CA LEU A 170 -17.72 8.96 -0.95
C LEU A 170 -17.54 10.36 -0.38
N LYS A 171 -16.99 10.47 0.80
CA LYS A 171 -16.64 11.77 1.39
C LYS A 171 -15.74 12.55 0.43
N ASN A 172 -16.05 13.83 0.26
CA ASN A 172 -15.32 14.77 -0.60
C ASN A 172 -15.33 14.43 -2.12
N ILE A 173 -16.16 13.48 -2.60
CA ILE A 173 -16.15 13.12 -4.03
C ILE A 173 -16.55 14.31 -4.92
N LYS A 174 -17.50 15.13 -4.47
CA LYS A 174 -17.94 16.33 -5.21
C LYS A 174 -16.80 17.35 -5.33
N GLU A 175 -16.06 17.57 -4.25
CA GLU A 175 -14.92 18.47 -4.24
C GLU A 175 -13.79 17.94 -5.13
N ILE A 176 -13.55 16.62 -5.12
CA ILE A 176 -12.53 15.98 -5.96
C ILE A 176 -12.86 16.17 -7.45
N VAL A 177 -14.06 15.77 -7.89
CA VAL A 177 -14.43 15.83 -9.31
C VAL A 177 -14.66 17.26 -9.84
N THR A 178 -14.87 18.23 -8.95
CA THR A 178 -14.99 19.66 -9.32
C THR A 178 -13.72 20.46 -9.11
N GLY A 179 -12.61 19.81 -8.71
CA GLY A 179 -11.32 20.49 -8.47
C GLY A 179 -11.30 21.42 -7.25
N LYS A 180 -12.27 21.30 -6.33
CA LYS A 180 -12.32 22.07 -5.08
C LYS A 180 -11.57 21.41 -3.93
N TYR A 181 -11.34 20.10 -4.02
CA TYR A 181 -10.59 19.36 -3.02
C TYR A 181 -9.13 19.80 -3.00
N LYS A 182 -8.61 20.08 -1.80
CA LYS A 182 -7.25 20.58 -1.63
C LYS A 182 -6.29 19.45 -1.34
N TYR A 183 -5.36 19.26 -2.25
CA TYR A 183 -4.19 18.39 -2.10
C TYR A 183 -3.02 19.17 -1.50
N VAL A 184 -1.98 18.45 -1.10
CA VAL A 184 -0.74 19.07 -0.58
C VAL A 184 -0.13 20.09 -1.57
N HIS A 185 -0.31 19.87 -2.87
CA HIS A 185 0.16 20.76 -3.94
C HIS A 185 -0.60 22.09 -4.01
N ASP A 186 -1.82 22.15 -3.44
CA ASP A 186 -2.71 23.32 -3.48
C ASP A 186 -2.61 24.17 -2.22
N ILE A 187 -1.67 23.85 -1.33
CA ILE A 187 -1.42 24.65 -0.14
C ILE A 187 -0.96 26.05 -0.57
N ASN A 188 -1.60 27.05 -0.01
CA ASN A 188 -1.25 28.44 -0.24
C ASN A 188 -1.35 29.24 1.07
N PHE A 189 -0.22 29.79 1.51
CA PHE A 189 -0.12 30.69 2.67
C PHE A 189 0.45 32.03 2.23
N PRO A 190 0.10 33.12 2.90
CA PRO A 190 0.70 34.44 2.61
C PRO A 190 2.22 34.38 2.71
N ASN A 191 2.91 35.00 1.76
CA ASN A 191 4.38 35.17 1.73
C ASN A 191 5.18 33.86 1.80
N MET A 192 4.60 32.76 1.37
CA MET A 192 5.31 31.46 1.33
C MET A 192 6.39 31.45 0.23
N LEU A 193 7.37 30.57 0.39
CA LEU A 193 8.38 30.28 -0.63
C LEU A 193 8.07 28.95 -1.32
N HIS A 194 8.15 28.95 -2.64
CA HIS A 194 8.16 27.76 -3.48
C HIS A 194 9.57 27.25 -3.65
N ALA A 195 9.82 25.99 -3.37
CA ALA A 195 11.12 25.37 -3.46
C ALA A 195 11.19 24.27 -4.53
N ARG A 196 12.36 24.14 -5.16
CA ARG A 196 12.73 23.04 -6.05
C ARG A 196 14.13 22.56 -5.70
N ILE A 197 14.33 21.25 -5.64
CA ILE A 197 15.67 20.69 -5.42
C ILE A 197 16.38 20.57 -6.78
N VAL A 198 17.64 20.94 -6.81
CA VAL A 198 18.49 20.71 -7.99
C VAL A 198 19.33 19.47 -7.73
N ARG A 199 19.01 18.39 -8.45
CA ARG A 199 19.61 17.08 -8.27
C ARG A 199 20.62 16.78 -9.39
N PRO A 200 21.70 16.02 -9.10
CA PRO A 200 22.54 15.46 -10.16
C PRO A 200 21.75 14.40 -10.96
N HIS A 201 22.26 14.03 -12.12
CA HIS A 201 21.67 12.96 -12.92
C HIS A 201 22.01 11.55 -12.41
N LEU A 202 22.99 11.42 -11.50
CA LEU A 202 23.42 10.17 -10.87
C LEU A 202 23.20 10.19 -9.35
N TYR A 203 22.96 9.02 -8.79
CA TYR A 203 23.04 8.82 -7.35
C TYR A 203 24.47 9.03 -6.84
N ASN A 204 24.60 9.49 -5.60
CA ASN A 204 25.86 9.60 -4.88
C ASN A 204 26.89 10.54 -5.55
N CYS A 205 26.44 11.59 -6.23
CA CYS A 205 27.31 12.63 -6.77
C CYS A 205 27.50 13.76 -5.76
N GLU A 206 28.73 14.23 -5.63
CA GLU A 206 29.08 15.37 -4.78
C GLU A 206 29.11 16.68 -5.58
N LEU A 207 28.65 17.77 -4.97
CA LEU A 207 28.73 19.10 -5.51
C LEU A 207 30.20 19.57 -5.57
N ILE A 208 30.68 19.91 -6.77
CA ILE A 208 32.01 20.50 -6.94
C ILE A 208 31.91 22.05 -6.97
N LYS A 209 31.04 22.56 -7.82
CA LYS A 209 31.00 23.99 -8.10
C LYS A 209 29.65 24.44 -8.65
N ILE A 210 29.23 25.65 -8.26
CA ILE A 210 28.12 26.38 -8.88
C ILE A 210 28.72 27.60 -9.59
N ASN A 211 28.27 27.85 -10.82
CA ASN A 211 28.74 28.97 -11.64
C ASN A 211 28.47 30.32 -10.92
N GLU A 212 29.51 31.16 -10.77
CA GLU A 212 29.41 32.44 -10.05
C GLU A 212 28.50 33.45 -10.76
N ASP A 213 28.48 33.47 -12.09
CA ASP A 213 27.59 34.39 -12.82
C ASP A 213 26.13 33.95 -12.69
N PHE A 214 25.89 32.63 -12.57
CA PHE A 214 24.56 32.14 -12.24
C PHE A 214 24.12 32.57 -10.84
N LYS A 215 25.00 32.54 -9.84
CA LYS A 215 24.68 33.04 -8.49
C LYS A 215 24.33 34.54 -8.52
N LYS A 216 25.07 35.38 -9.25
CA LYS A 216 24.74 36.80 -9.43
C LYS A 216 23.35 36.98 -10.04
N ARG A 217 23.06 36.19 -11.11
CA ARG A 217 21.77 36.23 -11.79
C ARG A 217 20.60 35.80 -10.88
N LEU A 218 20.81 34.88 -9.93
CA LEU A 218 19.81 34.54 -8.91
C LEU A 218 19.51 35.76 -8.03
N ILE A 219 20.53 36.44 -7.52
CA ILE A 219 20.40 37.60 -6.67
C ILE A 219 19.64 38.72 -7.41
N GLU A 220 20.01 39.00 -8.66
CA GLU A 220 19.37 40.05 -9.51
C GLU A 220 17.87 39.77 -9.74
N ASN A 221 17.43 38.52 -9.65
CA ASN A 221 16.03 38.10 -9.81
C ASN A 221 15.31 37.83 -8.49
N ASN A 222 15.91 38.14 -7.33
CA ASN A 222 15.38 37.86 -5.98
C ASN A 222 15.06 36.35 -5.81
N ILE A 223 15.97 35.50 -6.25
CA ILE A 223 15.88 34.05 -6.10
C ILE A 223 16.87 33.57 -5.05
N ASP A 224 16.39 32.83 -4.06
CA ASP A 224 17.24 32.28 -3.02
C ASP A 224 17.89 30.96 -3.50
N LEU A 225 19.18 30.83 -3.19
CA LEU A 225 19.96 29.62 -3.38
C LEU A 225 20.33 29.05 -2.02
N PHE A 226 19.79 27.90 -1.68
CA PHE A 226 20.18 27.15 -0.49
C PHE A 226 21.18 26.07 -0.86
N VAL A 227 22.32 26.02 -0.15
CA VAL A 227 23.35 24.98 -0.32
C VAL A 227 23.82 24.53 1.05
N LYS A 228 23.74 23.19 1.28
CA LYS A 228 24.34 22.56 2.45
C LYS A 228 24.90 21.20 2.04
N GLY A 229 26.23 21.00 2.15
CA GLY A 229 26.90 19.87 1.55
C GLY A 229 26.65 19.84 0.04
N SER A 230 26.17 18.74 -0.49
CA SER A 230 25.76 18.59 -1.88
C SER A 230 24.25 18.78 -2.11
N PHE A 231 23.49 19.13 -1.07
CA PHE A 231 22.08 19.45 -1.20
C PHE A 231 21.90 20.89 -1.69
N VAL A 232 21.25 21.06 -2.85
CA VAL A 232 21.03 22.34 -3.51
C VAL A 232 19.54 22.56 -3.74
N ALA A 233 19.01 23.72 -3.33
CA ALA A 233 17.63 24.10 -3.59
C ALA A 233 17.53 25.54 -4.10
N ILE A 234 16.57 25.79 -4.99
CA ILE A 234 16.16 27.11 -5.48
C ILE A 234 14.82 27.45 -4.84
N LEU A 235 14.71 28.66 -4.26
CA LEU A 235 13.49 29.12 -3.62
C LEU A 235 13.09 30.51 -4.17
N SER A 236 11.79 30.74 -4.27
CA SER A 236 11.20 32.02 -4.67
C SER A 236 9.77 32.15 -4.17
N GLN A 237 9.30 33.39 -3.97
CA GLN A 237 7.88 33.67 -3.73
C GLN A 237 7.04 33.41 -4.99
N ASP A 238 7.63 33.52 -6.18
CA ASP A 238 7.01 33.17 -7.46
C ASP A 238 7.37 31.72 -7.83
N GLU A 239 6.35 30.84 -7.90
CA GLU A 239 6.55 29.43 -8.25
C GLU A 239 7.15 29.26 -9.65
N PHE A 240 6.74 30.08 -10.63
CA PHE A 240 7.30 30.01 -11.98
C PHE A 240 8.79 30.30 -12.00
N LEU A 241 9.25 31.29 -11.23
CA LEU A 241 10.66 31.61 -11.12
C LEU A 241 11.43 30.48 -10.42
N ALA A 242 10.89 29.89 -9.36
CA ALA A 242 11.51 28.73 -8.72
C ALA A 242 11.72 27.56 -9.70
N VAL A 243 10.71 27.24 -10.51
CA VAL A 243 10.80 26.20 -11.57
C VAL A 243 11.82 26.60 -12.62
N LYS A 244 11.71 27.78 -13.20
CA LYS A 244 12.59 28.26 -14.27
C LYS A 244 14.07 28.23 -13.87
N PHE A 245 14.38 28.73 -12.68
CA PHE A 245 15.77 28.82 -12.23
C PHE A 245 16.32 27.48 -11.75
N SER A 246 15.47 26.56 -11.25
CA SER A 246 15.91 25.19 -10.95
C SER A 246 16.28 24.42 -12.22
N GLU A 247 15.54 24.59 -13.32
CA GLU A 247 15.90 24.00 -14.62
C GLU A 247 17.20 24.62 -15.18
N LEU A 248 17.35 25.94 -15.09
CA LEU A 248 18.60 26.59 -15.50
C LEU A 248 19.79 26.12 -14.67
N ALA A 249 19.60 25.87 -13.36
CA ALA A 249 20.65 25.43 -12.45
C ALA A 249 21.27 24.09 -12.85
N LYS A 250 20.52 23.18 -13.47
CA LYS A 250 21.00 21.85 -13.90
C LYS A 250 22.28 21.97 -14.78
N ASN A 251 22.36 23.00 -15.62
CA ASN A 251 23.51 23.26 -16.51
C ASN A 251 24.55 24.21 -15.89
N GLN A 252 24.35 24.72 -14.67
CA GLN A 252 25.23 25.68 -14.01
C GLN A 252 25.94 25.07 -12.79
N ILE A 253 25.68 23.80 -12.53
CA ILE A 253 26.25 23.06 -11.39
C ILE A 253 27.13 21.95 -11.92
N VAL A 254 28.34 21.84 -11.41
CA VAL A 254 29.28 20.75 -11.71
C VAL A 254 29.24 19.76 -10.55
N TRP A 255 28.97 18.53 -10.90
CA TRP A 255 28.93 17.40 -9.97
C TRP A 255 30.12 16.47 -10.20
N ASN A 256 30.55 15.75 -9.16
CA ASN A 256 31.54 14.70 -9.27
C ASN A 256 30.89 13.45 -9.91
N GLU A 257 31.34 13.07 -11.11
CA GLU A 257 30.78 11.97 -11.91
C GLU A 257 31.47 10.60 -11.66
N ASN A 258 32.32 10.50 -10.66
CA ASN A 258 33.18 9.31 -10.45
C ASN A 258 32.43 8.07 -9.94
N ARG A 259 31.12 8.18 -9.65
CA ARG A 259 30.30 7.11 -9.04
C ARG A 259 29.21 6.67 -10.03
N LYS A 260 29.53 5.64 -10.82
CA LYS A 260 28.58 5.07 -11.80
C LYS A 260 27.66 4.04 -11.14
N LEU A 261 26.47 3.86 -11.69
CA LEU A 261 25.64 2.69 -11.40
C LEU A 261 26.26 1.43 -12.01
N SER A 262 25.97 0.27 -11.45
CA SER A 262 26.35 -0.98 -12.13
C SER A 262 25.57 -1.12 -13.43
N ASN A 263 26.27 -1.49 -14.51
CA ASN A 263 25.66 -1.82 -15.80
C ASN A 263 25.16 -3.26 -15.89
N ASP A 264 25.36 -4.04 -14.83
CA ASP A 264 24.97 -5.45 -14.82
C ASP A 264 23.45 -5.56 -14.90
N ASN A 265 22.99 -6.52 -15.65
CA ASN A 265 21.60 -6.92 -15.60
C ASN A 265 21.25 -7.28 -14.15
N VAL A 266 20.19 -6.68 -13.61
CA VAL A 266 19.79 -6.85 -12.21
C VAL A 266 19.63 -8.31 -11.80
N PHE A 267 19.22 -9.18 -12.73
CA PHE A 267 19.07 -10.61 -12.45
C PHE A 267 20.42 -11.32 -12.29
N ASN A 268 21.47 -10.87 -12.98
CA ASN A 268 22.83 -11.36 -12.73
C ASN A 268 23.29 -10.96 -11.32
N SER A 269 23.07 -9.70 -10.93
CA SER A 269 23.39 -9.20 -9.59
C SER A 269 22.60 -9.93 -8.50
N LEU A 270 21.29 -10.20 -8.71
CA LEU A 270 20.46 -10.98 -7.79
C LEU A 270 20.99 -12.42 -7.58
N ASN A 271 21.58 -13.01 -8.59
CA ASN A 271 22.18 -14.36 -8.48
C ASN A 271 23.57 -14.36 -7.86
N ALA A 272 24.41 -13.36 -8.20
CA ALA A 272 25.85 -13.37 -7.92
C ALA A 272 26.24 -12.65 -6.62
N ASN A 273 25.50 -11.60 -6.23
CA ASN A 273 25.85 -10.76 -5.08
C ASN A 273 25.75 -11.53 -3.75
N GLU A 274 26.44 -11.00 -2.74
CA GLU A 274 26.34 -11.44 -1.36
C GLU A 274 24.88 -11.39 -0.87
N LYS A 275 24.47 -12.41 -0.12
CA LYS A 275 23.10 -12.54 0.36
C LYS A 275 23.02 -13.17 1.73
N GLU A 276 21.98 -12.82 2.46
CA GLU A 276 21.58 -13.47 3.70
C GLU A 276 20.37 -14.38 3.44
N SER A 277 20.55 -15.67 3.64
CA SER A 277 19.55 -16.69 3.35
C SER A 277 18.90 -17.20 4.63
N LEU A 278 17.56 -17.22 4.68
CA LEU A 278 16.78 -17.71 5.80
C LEU A 278 15.75 -18.76 5.32
N LEU A 279 15.55 -19.80 6.14
CA LEU A 279 14.50 -20.77 5.93
C LEU A 279 13.14 -20.14 6.32
N VAL A 280 12.13 -20.30 5.48
CA VAL A 280 10.74 -19.88 5.80
C VAL A 280 9.96 -21.10 6.24
N LYS A 281 9.42 -21.05 7.46
CA LYS A 281 8.61 -22.12 8.06
C LYS A 281 7.15 -22.05 7.56
N PRO A 282 6.39 -23.16 7.66
CA PRO A 282 4.94 -23.11 7.54
C PRO A 282 4.37 -22.05 8.49
N GLY A 283 3.45 -21.20 7.99
CA GLY A 283 2.98 -20.00 8.69
C GLY A 283 3.76 -18.75 8.35
N GLY A 284 4.81 -18.84 7.51
CA GLY A 284 5.46 -17.73 6.86
C GLY A 284 6.53 -17.02 7.71
N GLU A 285 6.96 -17.54 8.86
CA GLU A 285 8.05 -16.98 9.65
C GLU A 285 9.42 -17.38 9.05
N ALA A 286 10.36 -16.43 8.96
CA ALA A 286 11.69 -16.67 8.46
C ALA A 286 12.67 -16.88 9.65
N VAL A 287 13.44 -17.97 9.62
CA VAL A 287 14.33 -18.38 10.71
C VAL A 287 15.75 -18.66 10.20
N ASN A 288 16.74 -18.40 11.04
CA ASN A 288 18.13 -18.71 10.75
C ASN A 288 18.43 -20.17 11.15
N GLU A 289 17.96 -21.11 10.33
CA GLU A 289 18.20 -22.53 10.46
C GLU A 289 18.88 -23.08 9.20
N LYS A 290 19.45 -24.29 9.32
CA LYS A 290 20.06 -24.98 8.17
C LYS A 290 19.02 -25.16 7.06
N ILE A 291 19.32 -24.61 5.88
CA ILE A 291 18.48 -24.76 4.68
C ILE A 291 18.67 -26.18 4.15
N PRO A 292 17.58 -26.98 4.04
CA PRO A 292 17.67 -28.31 3.45
C PRO A 292 18.04 -28.25 1.97
N GLU A 293 18.71 -29.29 1.48
CA GLU A 293 18.92 -29.45 0.03
C GLU A 293 17.60 -29.75 -0.69
N ILE A 294 17.53 -29.45 -2.00
CA ILE A 294 16.41 -29.83 -2.85
C ILE A 294 16.43 -31.36 -2.97
N GLN A 295 15.30 -31.99 -2.69
CA GLN A 295 15.17 -33.44 -2.76
C GLN A 295 15.11 -33.91 -4.22
N SER A 296 15.84 -34.94 -4.58
CA SER A 296 15.72 -35.62 -5.87
C SER A 296 14.55 -36.60 -5.87
N PHE A 297 13.91 -36.77 -7.03
CA PHE A 297 12.79 -37.67 -7.26
C PHE A 297 13.04 -38.46 -8.54
N GLU A 298 13.55 -39.67 -8.39
CA GLU A 298 13.83 -40.60 -9.50
C GLU A 298 12.92 -41.81 -9.41
N HIS A 299 11.60 -41.59 -9.13
CA HIS A 299 10.63 -42.67 -9.00
C HIS A 299 9.62 -42.66 -10.16
N GLU A 300 9.25 -43.83 -10.64
CA GLU A 300 8.18 -44.01 -11.62
C GLU A 300 6.87 -43.40 -11.10
N GLY A 301 6.13 -42.70 -11.97
CA GLY A 301 4.88 -42.02 -11.60
C GLY A 301 5.01 -40.63 -11.02
N ILE A 302 6.23 -40.14 -10.78
CA ILE A 302 6.46 -38.75 -10.33
C ILE A 302 6.99 -37.90 -11.48
N ALA A 303 6.31 -36.79 -11.80
CA ALA A 303 6.82 -35.78 -12.71
C ALA A 303 7.47 -34.62 -11.87
N THR A 304 8.63 -34.19 -12.31
CA THR A 304 9.33 -33.06 -11.70
C THR A 304 9.45 -31.90 -12.68
N LEU A 305 9.29 -30.66 -12.19
CA LEU A 305 9.52 -29.45 -12.97
C LEU A 305 10.40 -28.48 -12.16
N SER A 306 11.11 -27.62 -12.87
CA SER A 306 11.80 -26.48 -12.32
C SER A 306 11.58 -25.24 -13.17
N SER A 307 11.51 -24.08 -12.55
CA SER A 307 11.37 -22.79 -13.25
C SER A 307 12.03 -21.64 -12.47
N GLU A 308 12.52 -20.66 -13.20
CA GLU A 308 13.02 -19.41 -12.63
C GLU A 308 12.19 -18.26 -13.18
N PHE A 309 11.43 -17.58 -12.31
CA PHE A 309 10.64 -16.39 -12.65
C PHE A 309 11.37 -15.14 -12.24
N ARG A 310 11.25 -14.08 -13.06
CA ARG A 310 11.97 -12.83 -12.92
C ARG A 310 11.02 -11.64 -12.96
N LYS A 311 11.24 -10.66 -12.08
CA LYS A 311 10.51 -9.39 -12.04
C LYS A 311 11.49 -8.23 -11.89
N ASN A 312 11.40 -7.23 -12.76
CA ASN A 312 12.21 -6.01 -12.71
C ASN A 312 11.80 -5.07 -11.57
N TYR A 313 12.59 -4.00 -11.36
CA TYR A 313 12.18 -2.89 -10.50
C TYR A 313 10.91 -2.23 -11.03
N LEU A 314 10.07 -1.79 -10.10
CA LEU A 314 8.83 -1.08 -10.40
C LEU A 314 8.79 0.26 -9.67
N MET A 315 8.20 1.28 -10.28
CA MET A 315 7.91 2.55 -9.63
C MET A 315 6.61 2.50 -8.83
N HIS A 316 6.48 3.39 -7.85
CA HIS A 316 5.17 3.75 -7.28
C HIS A 316 4.37 4.53 -8.33
N GLY A 317 5.02 5.43 -9.04
CA GLY A 317 4.45 6.18 -10.14
C GLY A 317 3.18 6.96 -9.75
N PRO A 318 3.15 7.71 -8.62
CA PRO A 318 1.97 8.50 -8.29
C PRO A 318 1.71 9.55 -9.36
N ILE A 319 0.44 9.76 -9.71
CA ILE A 319 0.05 10.70 -10.78
C ILE A 319 0.50 12.12 -10.46
N GLY A 320 0.36 12.57 -9.20
CA GLY A 320 0.98 13.80 -8.72
C GLY A 320 2.34 13.50 -8.09
N PRO A 321 3.44 14.14 -8.53
CA PRO A 321 4.74 13.98 -7.89
C PRO A 321 4.68 14.37 -6.41
N SER A 322 5.62 13.87 -5.61
CA SER A 322 5.65 14.12 -4.17
C SER A 322 5.80 15.62 -3.84
N ALA A 323 5.09 16.07 -2.81
CA ALA A 323 5.13 17.46 -2.34
C ALA A 323 4.93 17.52 -0.82
N SER A 324 5.45 18.60 -0.21
CA SER A 324 5.24 18.88 1.20
C SER A 324 5.35 20.39 1.48
N CYS A 325 4.59 20.87 2.45
CA CYS A 325 4.75 22.21 2.97
C CYS A 325 5.21 22.15 4.42
N ALA A 326 6.23 22.93 4.79
CA ALA A 326 6.73 22.98 6.14
C ALA A 326 6.95 24.41 6.62
N ILE A 327 6.77 24.63 7.92
CA ILE A 327 7.16 25.87 8.60
C ILE A 327 7.86 25.52 9.90
N TYR A 328 8.94 26.25 10.20
CA TYR A 328 9.59 26.27 11.50
C TYR A 328 9.35 27.62 12.17
N SER A 329 8.58 27.62 13.23
CA SER A 329 8.23 28.85 14.00
C SER A 329 8.13 28.50 15.47
N ASN A 330 8.51 29.46 16.36
CA ASN A 330 8.49 29.27 17.80
C ASN A 330 9.14 27.95 18.27
N ASN A 331 10.27 27.61 17.69
CA ASN A 331 11.01 26.35 17.92
C ASN A 331 10.26 25.06 17.59
N LYS A 332 9.15 25.14 16.85
CA LYS A 332 8.34 23.98 16.47
C LYS A 332 8.23 23.87 14.95
N PHE A 333 8.29 22.62 14.45
CA PHE A 333 7.96 22.32 13.07
C PHE A 333 6.47 21.99 12.94
N THR A 334 5.83 22.53 11.91
CA THR A 334 4.57 22.04 11.38
C THR A 334 4.79 21.61 9.94
N VAL A 335 4.54 20.35 9.63
CA VAL A 335 4.81 19.74 8.33
C VAL A 335 3.52 19.15 7.76
N TYR A 336 3.12 19.61 6.59
CA TYR A 336 1.99 19.07 5.82
C TYR A 336 2.54 18.04 4.83
N SER A 337 2.14 16.79 4.99
CA SER A 337 2.69 15.66 4.22
C SER A 337 1.61 14.69 3.80
N HIS A 338 1.79 14.07 2.63
CA HIS A 338 0.96 12.97 2.16
C HIS A 338 1.54 11.59 2.47
N SER A 339 2.50 11.51 3.38
CA SER A 339 3.07 10.23 3.83
C SER A 339 2.01 9.33 4.46
N GLN A 340 2.11 8.02 4.18
CA GLN A 340 1.32 7.02 4.91
C GLN A 340 1.88 6.70 6.30
N SER A 341 3.04 7.28 6.69
CA SER A 341 3.81 6.94 7.90
C SER A 341 4.12 8.16 8.77
N ASN A 342 3.12 8.99 9.06
CA ASN A 342 3.31 10.32 9.67
C ASN A 342 3.97 10.29 11.05
N PHE A 343 3.69 9.29 11.89
CA PHE A 343 4.31 9.21 13.23
C PHE A 343 5.79 8.81 13.16
N ALA A 344 6.19 7.91 12.25
CA ALA A 344 7.60 7.59 12.05
C ALA A 344 8.35 8.76 11.40
N LEU A 345 7.72 9.47 10.46
CA LEU A 345 8.27 10.71 9.89
C LEU A 345 8.52 11.77 10.96
N LYS A 346 7.57 11.98 11.90
CA LYS A 346 7.73 12.84 13.07
C LYS A 346 8.99 12.50 13.87
N GLN A 347 9.17 11.21 14.17
CA GLN A 347 10.35 10.72 14.89
C GLN A 347 11.66 10.97 14.11
N SER A 348 11.67 10.67 12.81
CA SER A 348 12.87 10.88 11.97
C SER A 348 13.27 12.34 11.87
N ILE A 349 12.32 13.25 11.69
CA ILE A 349 12.59 14.69 11.64
C ILE A 349 13.13 15.18 13.02
N SER A 350 12.49 14.75 14.13
CA SER A 350 12.96 15.13 15.47
C SER A 350 14.37 14.63 15.74
N SER A 351 14.70 13.40 15.34
CA SER A 351 16.04 12.82 15.48
C SER A 351 17.10 13.57 14.66
N TYR A 352 16.78 13.94 13.41
CA TYR A 352 17.72 14.70 12.58
C TYR A 352 18.08 16.05 13.17
N PHE A 353 17.09 16.78 13.71
CA PHE A 353 17.32 18.10 14.32
C PHE A 353 17.73 18.00 15.78
N ASN A 354 17.82 16.81 16.36
CA ASN A 354 18.10 16.56 17.77
C ASN A 354 17.20 17.39 18.71
N ILE A 355 15.88 17.31 18.50
CA ILE A 355 14.85 18.01 19.28
C ILE A 355 13.83 17.00 19.80
N ASP A 356 13.08 17.39 20.84
CA ASP A 356 11.98 16.59 21.36
C ASP A 356 10.89 16.36 20.32
N THR A 357 10.29 15.19 20.29
CA THR A 357 9.23 14.83 19.31
C THR A 357 8.00 15.74 19.43
N SER A 358 7.70 16.31 20.59
CA SER A 358 6.62 17.29 20.78
C SER A 358 6.83 18.58 19.99
N MET A 359 8.09 18.86 19.61
CA MET A 359 8.45 20.03 18.79
C MET A 359 8.27 19.79 17.29
N VAL A 360 7.74 18.63 16.87
CA VAL A 360 7.41 18.31 15.49
C VAL A 360 5.94 17.91 15.40
N ASN A 361 5.17 18.61 14.59
CA ASN A 361 3.79 18.24 14.27
C ASN A 361 3.66 17.91 12.79
N ILE A 362 3.21 16.70 12.45
CA ILE A 362 2.88 16.30 11.09
C ILE A 362 1.36 16.33 10.91
N LYS A 363 0.91 17.11 9.92
CA LYS A 363 -0.49 17.19 9.49
C LYS A 363 -0.64 16.50 8.15
N PHE A 364 -1.47 15.48 8.11
CA PHE A 364 -1.74 14.81 6.85
C PHE A 364 -2.50 15.72 5.88
N MET A 365 -1.98 15.80 4.66
CA MET A 365 -2.67 16.37 3.50
C MET A 365 -2.67 15.34 2.38
N PRO A 366 -3.78 15.13 1.66
CA PRO A 366 -3.82 14.12 0.60
C PRO A 366 -2.85 14.46 -0.54
N GLY A 367 -2.27 13.41 -1.12
CA GLY A 367 -1.52 13.43 -2.37
C GLY A 367 -2.25 12.69 -3.47
N SER A 368 -1.80 12.79 -4.71
CA SER A 368 -2.43 12.16 -5.88
C SER A 368 -1.84 10.77 -6.17
N GLY A 369 -1.87 9.89 -5.21
CA GLY A 369 -1.34 8.53 -5.26
C GLY A 369 -0.26 8.30 -4.20
N CYS A 370 -0.04 7.03 -3.87
CA CYS A 370 0.96 6.63 -2.87
C CYS A 370 1.57 5.28 -3.25
N TYR A 371 0.79 4.19 -3.16
CA TYR A 371 1.15 2.81 -3.51
C TYR A 371 2.27 2.19 -2.68
N GLY A 372 2.72 2.85 -1.62
CA GLY A 372 3.76 2.37 -0.71
C GLY A 372 4.67 3.50 -0.22
N HIS A 373 5.94 3.22 -0.06
CA HIS A 373 6.95 4.21 0.33
C HIS A 373 7.46 4.95 -0.91
N ASN A 374 6.68 5.91 -1.42
CA ASN A 374 7.08 6.84 -2.47
C ASN A 374 7.90 8.01 -1.91
N GLY A 375 8.12 9.07 -2.70
CA GLY A 375 8.89 10.25 -2.31
C GLY A 375 8.31 11.12 -1.18
N ALA A 376 7.12 10.78 -0.63
CA ALA A 376 6.42 11.61 0.37
C ALA A 376 7.21 11.87 1.66
N ASP A 377 7.93 10.86 2.16
CA ASP A 377 8.76 11.01 3.36
C ASP A 377 10.01 11.87 3.06
N ASP A 378 10.64 11.65 1.90
CA ASP A 378 11.82 12.41 1.47
C ASP A 378 11.50 13.90 1.29
N VAL A 379 10.44 14.22 0.54
CA VAL A 379 10.06 15.62 0.28
C VAL A 379 9.64 16.35 1.55
N ALA A 380 9.03 15.66 2.52
CA ALA A 380 8.65 16.24 3.80
C ALA A 380 9.89 16.55 4.67
N PHE A 381 10.89 15.67 4.64
CA PHE A 381 12.18 15.92 5.29
C PHE A 381 12.90 17.09 4.64
N GLU A 382 12.99 17.14 3.31
CA GLU A 382 13.61 18.26 2.55
C GLU A 382 12.93 19.59 2.86
N ALA A 383 11.61 19.66 2.86
CA ALA A 383 10.84 20.84 3.23
C ALA A 383 11.13 21.29 4.68
N SER A 384 11.30 20.32 5.60
CA SER A 384 11.66 20.61 6.99
C SER A 384 13.06 21.22 7.11
N VAL A 385 14.04 20.71 6.35
CA VAL A 385 15.40 21.24 6.29
C VAL A 385 15.38 22.70 5.80
N LEU A 386 14.65 22.98 4.73
CA LEU A 386 14.53 24.32 4.17
C LEU A 386 13.78 25.26 5.13
N SER A 387 12.68 24.82 5.77
CA SER A 387 11.93 25.65 6.71
C SER A 387 12.75 26.06 7.94
N LYS A 388 13.71 25.21 8.37
CA LYS A 388 14.66 25.55 9.44
C LYS A 388 15.62 26.68 9.04
N ALA A 389 15.99 26.74 7.76
CA ALA A 389 16.85 27.79 7.23
C ALA A 389 16.10 29.14 7.00
N TYR A 390 14.78 29.05 6.79
CA TYR A 390 13.90 30.19 6.57
C TYR A 390 12.79 30.23 7.66
N PRO A 391 13.13 30.60 8.92
CA PRO A 391 12.16 30.60 10.02
C PRO A 391 10.97 31.53 9.73
N ASP A 392 9.81 31.17 10.29
CA ASP A 392 8.56 31.93 10.17
C ASP A 392 8.00 32.04 8.72
N CYS A 393 8.59 31.30 7.78
CA CYS A 393 8.13 31.22 6.40
C CYS A 393 7.66 29.82 6.05
N HIS A 394 6.51 29.69 5.41
CA HIS A 394 6.05 28.43 4.85
C HIS A 394 6.85 28.09 3.58
N ILE A 395 7.40 26.89 3.52
CA ILE A 395 8.13 26.38 2.37
C ILE A 395 7.30 25.29 1.70
N LEU A 396 6.79 25.54 0.50
CA LEU A 396 6.13 24.54 -0.34
C LEU A 396 7.14 23.96 -1.32
N LEU A 397 7.58 22.75 -1.04
CA LEU A 397 8.48 21.99 -1.90
C LEU A 397 7.67 21.01 -2.73
N LYS A 398 7.84 21.04 -4.04
CA LYS A 398 7.26 20.08 -4.98
C LYS A 398 8.37 19.43 -5.80
N TRP A 399 8.35 18.12 -5.89
CA TRP A 399 9.17 17.38 -6.85
C TRP A 399 8.62 17.55 -8.26
N THR A 400 9.48 17.43 -9.26
CA THR A 400 9.08 17.30 -10.65
C THR A 400 8.70 15.86 -10.98
N ARG A 401 8.11 15.61 -12.16
CA ARG A 401 7.88 14.23 -12.63
C ARG A 401 9.21 13.46 -12.74
N GLN A 402 10.24 14.10 -13.23
CA GLN A 402 11.58 13.51 -13.32
C GLN A 402 12.16 13.19 -11.93
N ASP A 403 11.96 14.07 -10.93
CA ASP A 403 12.41 13.78 -9.57
C ASP A 403 11.70 12.55 -9.01
N GLU A 404 10.38 12.43 -9.19
CA GLU A 404 9.63 11.26 -8.71
C GLU A 404 10.16 9.98 -9.37
N HIS A 405 10.28 9.96 -10.70
CA HIS A 405 10.75 8.78 -11.44
C HIS A 405 12.17 8.37 -11.12
N CYS A 406 13.06 9.34 -10.86
CA CYS A 406 14.49 9.07 -10.67
C CYS A 406 14.92 8.92 -9.20
N TRP A 407 14.13 9.43 -8.24
CA TRP A 407 14.59 9.58 -6.86
C TRP A 407 13.69 8.94 -5.81
N GLU A 408 12.48 8.50 -6.16
CA GLU A 408 11.69 7.69 -5.23
C GLU A 408 12.38 6.35 -4.95
N PRO A 409 12.13 5.67 -3.82
CA PRO A 409 12.56 4.30 -3.64
C PRO A 409 11.68 3.36 -4.47
N TYR A 410 12.28 2.43 -5.22
CA TYR A 410 11.55 1.53 -6.11
C TYR A 410 11.03 0.27 -5.41
N GLY A 411 10.02 -0.38 -5.98
CA GLY A 411 9.69 -1.77 -5.69
C GLY A 411 10.81 -2.69 -6.19
N SER A 412 11.31 -3.55 -5.31
CA SER A 412 12.51 -4.34 -5.58
C SER A 412 12.35 -5.32 -6.74
N ALA A 413 13.39 -5.47 -7.53
CA ALA A 413 13.51 -6.57 -8.48
C ALA A 413 13.59 -7.92 -7.74
N SER A 414 13.18 -9.02 -8.37
CA SER A 414 13.20 -10.34 -7.73
C SER A 414 13.39 -11.50 -8.72
N ILE A 415 13.93 -12.59 -8.19
CA ILE A 415 13.95 -13.91 -8.81
C ILE A 415 13.25 -14.89 -7.88
N ASN A 416 12.38 -15.74 -8.44
CA ASN A 416 11.83 -16.89 -7.76
C ASN A 416 12.29 -18.17 -8.47
N LYS A 417 13.02 -19.05 -7.76
CA LYS A 417 13.42 -20.35 -8.25
C LYS A 417 12.52 -21.41 -7.65
N LEU A 418 11.74 -22.06 -8.48
CA LEU A 418 10.80 -23.08 -8.07
C LEU A 418 11.22 -24.47 -8.56
N PHE A 419 10.97 -25.46 -7.70
CA PHE A 419 11.06 -26.89 -8.03
C PHE A 419 9.88 -27.59 -7.40
N GLY A 420 9.22 -28.49 -8.15
CA GLY A 420 8.06 -29.23 -7.68
C GLY A 420 8.03 -30.65 -8.23
N ALA A 421 7.43 -31.54 -7.43
CA ALA A 421 7.19 -32.93 -7.80
C ALA A 421 5.71 -33.27 -7.60
N ILE A 422 5.08 -33.84 -8.63
CA ILE A 422 3.67 -34.23 -8.67
C ILE A 422 3.53 -35.73 -9.05
N ASN A 423 2.72 -36.49 -8.31
CA ASN A 423 2.48 -37.89 -8.59
C ASN A 423 1.30 -38.10 -9.56
N ASP A 424 1.07 -39.36 -9.99
CA ASP A 424 -0.01 -39.72 -10.91
C ASP A 424 -1.42 -39.51 -10.34
N LYS A 425 -1.55 -39.37 -9.02
CA LYS A 425 -2.83 -39.02 -8.36
C LYS A 425 -3.10 -37.54 -8.36
N GLY A 426 -2.18 -36.74 -8.91
CA GLY A 426 -2.28 -35.26 -8.92
C GLY A 426 -1.92 -34.62 -7.59
N GLN A 427 -1.25 -35.31 -6.69
CA GLN A 427 -0.80 -34.77 -5.41
C GLN A 427 0.61 -34.17 -5.57
N ILE A 428 0.81 -32.95 -5.11
CA ILE A 428 2.12 -32.32 -5.05
C ILE A 428 2.84 -32.88 -3.81
N VAL A 429 3.82 -33.73 -4.07
CA VAL A 429 4.59 -34.44 -3.03
C VAL A 429 5.78 -33.64 -2.53
N TYR A 430 6.23 -32.66 -3.30
CA TYR A 430 7.29 -31.74 -2.93
C TYR A 430 7.12 -30.39 -3.62
N TRP A 431 7.40 -29.31 -2.86
CA TRP A 431 7.38 -27.96 -3.34
C TRP A 431 8.56 -27.18 -2.77
N SER A 432 9.34 -26.55 -3.63
CA SER A 432 10.41 -25.64 -3.22
C SER A 432 10.24 -24.30 -3.92
N ASN A 433 10.40 -23.19 -3.18
CA ASN A 433 10.46 -21.86 -3.73
C ASN A 433 11.57 -21.06 -3.02
N GLU A 434 12.52 -20.53 -3.77
CA GLU A 434 13.56 -19.63 -3.29
C GLU A 434 13.36 -18.24 -3.89
N ALA A 435 13.07 -17.26 -3.04
CA ALA A 435 12.93 -15.87 -3.44
C ALA A 435 14.22 -15.08 -3.19
N PHE A 436 14.71 -14.40 -4.21
CA PHE A 436 15.88 -13.50 -4.16
C PHE A 436 15.39 -12.07 -4.43
N SER A 437 15.73 -11.13 -3.56
CA SER A 437 15.34 -9.73 -3.71
C SER A 437 16.15 -8.83 -2.77
N ASP A 438 16.14 -7.53 -3.01
CA ASP A 438 16.58 -6.52 -2.04
C ASP A 438 15.48 -6.26 -0.99
N THR A 439 15.77 -5.36 -0.08
CA THR A 439 14.85 -4.98 0.99
C THR A 439 13.57 -4.32 0.47
N TYR A 440 12.50 -4.47 1.25
CA TYR A 440 11.28 -3.67 1.15
C TYR A 440 11.13 -2.73 2.36
N PHE A 441 12.19 -2.53 3.16
CA PHE A 441 12.15 -1.82 4.44
C PHE A 441 13.30 -0.82 4.57
N SER A 442 13.41 0.10 3.63
CA SER A 442 14.35 1.24 3.70
C SER A 442 13.64 2.55 4.02
N ARG A 443 12.49 2.49 4.69
CA ARG A 443 11.84 3.71 5.18
C ARG A 443 12.68 4.33 6.28
N PRO A 444 12.84 5.66 6.30
CA PRO A 444 13.56 6.35 7.35
C PRO A 444 12.99 6.06 8.74
N SER A 445 13.86 5.95 9.73
CA SER A 445 13.53 5.83 11.13
C SER A 445 14.47 6.73 11.95
N ASN A 446 14.24 6.82 13.26
CA ASN A 446 15.14 7.54 14.16
C ASN A 446 16.57 6.97 14.18
N GLU A 447 16.76 5.70 13.83
CA GLU A 447 18.07 5.02 13.81
C GLU A 447 18.69 4.97 12.40
N GLU A 448 17.86 5.14 11.35
CA GLU A 448 18.28 4.94 9.96
C GLU A 448 17.94 6.19 9.10
N LEU A 449 18.42 7.37 9.51
CA LEU A 449 18.18 8.63 8.83
C LEU A 449 18.78 8.70 7.42
N ASN A 450 19.85 7.99 7.15
CA ASN A 450 20.48 7.89 5.83
C ASN A 450 19.63 7.09 4.81
N ASN A 451 18.49 6.54 5.23
CA ASN A 451 17.44 6.11 4.31
C ASN A 451 16.70 7.28 3.63
N PHE A 452 16.78 8.50 4.15
CA PHE A 452 16.45 9.69 3.35
C PHE A 452 17.52 9.93 2.28
N THR A 453 17.11 10.08 1.04
CA THR A 453 18.05 10.39 -0.05
C THR A 453 18.81 11.69 0.24
N SER A 454 18.12 12.73 0.65
CA SER A 454 18.73 14.04 0.90
C SER A 454 19.64 14.09 2.12
N PHE A 455 19.50 13.18 3.09
CA PHE A 455 20.43 13.07 4.21
C PHE A 455 21.88 12.84 3.75
N LYS A 456 22.04 12.00 2.69
CA LYS A 456 23.37 11.72 2.12
C LYS A 456 23.99 12.95 1.50
N PHE A 457 23.21 13.74 0.79
CA PHE A 457 23.65 14.99 0.17
C PHE A 457 23.96 16.09 1.20
N LEU A 458 23.12 16.21 2.24
CA LEU A 458 23.29 17.18 3.31
C LEU A 458 24.60 17.00 4.11
N ASN A 459 25.06 15.75 4.22
CA ASN A 459 26.22 15.39 5.02
C ASN A 459 27.43 14.95 4.17
N ASN A 460 27.30 14.90 2.84
CA ASN A 460 28.25 14.29 1.91
C ASN A 460 28.65 12.86 2.33
N ASP A 461 27.72 12.12 2.95
CA ASP A 461 27.89 10.74 3.36
C ASP A 461 27.05 9.82 2.48
N PHE A 462 27.69 9.23 1.50
CA PHE A 462 27.07 8.34 0.53
C PHE A 462 27.26 6.85 0.90
N THR A 463 27.57 6.56 2.16
CA THR A 463 27.66 5.19 2.64
C THR A 463 26.34 4.45 2.46
N LYS A 464 26.39 3.29 1.81
CA LYS A 464 25.22 2.44 1.62
C LYS A 464 24.96 1.66 2.91
N ILE A 465 23.74 1.80 3.44
CA ILE A 465 23.31 0.94 4.55
C ILE A 465 22.85 -0.39 3.98
N ARG A 466 23.38 -1.47 4.53
CA ARG A 466 22.85 -2.82 4.30
C ARG A 466 21.68 -3.08 5.24
N SER A 467 20.52 -3.36 4.66
CA SER A 467 19.34 -3.74 5.42
C SER A 467 19.50 -5.09 6.10
N LYS A 468 18.88 -5.26 7.27
CA LYS A 468 18.80 -6.55 7.96
C LYS A 468 17.57 -7.34 7.48
N PRO A 469 17.67 -8.67 7.40
CA PRO A 469 16.52 -9.49 7.01
C PRO A 469 15.41 -9.40 8.06
N LYS A 470 14.17 -9.17 7.61
CA LYS A 470 12.98 -9.24 8.48
C LYS A 470 12.57 -10.69 8.64
N THR A 471 12.16 -11.08 9.84
CA THR A 471 11.89 -12.49 10.20
C THR A 471 10.41 -12.78 10.48
N SER A 472 9.63 -11.80 10.92
CA SER A 472 8.21 -11.99 11.23
C SER A 472 7.42 -12.58 10.05
N ALA A 473 6.36 -13.28 10.34
CA ALA A 473 5.55 -14.00 9.36
C ALA A 473 5.11 -13.10 8.19
N HIS A 474 5.30 -13.59 6.98
CA HIS A 474 4.91 -12.94 5.73
C HIS A 474 5.41 -11.48 5.58
N MET A 475 6.66 -11.18 5.98
CA MET A 475 7.24 -9.84 5.88
C MET A 475 8.23 -9.69 4.70
N GLY A 476 8.10 -8.60 3.97
CA GLY A 476 9.03 -8.22 2.90
C GLY A 476 9.15 -9.27 1.80
N ILE A 477 10.35 -9.77 1.58
CA ILE A 477 10.68 -10.71 0.50
C ILE A 477 9.82 -11.98 0.58
N HIS A 478 9.60 -12.54 1.78
CA HIS A 478 8.87 -13.79 1.96
C HIS A 478 7.36 -13.62 2.18
N ARG A 479 6.78 -12.45 1.85
CA ARG A 479 5.33 -12.27 1.89
C ARG A 479 4.65 -13.18 0.88
N ASN A 480 3.79 -14.10 1.37
CA ASN A 480 3.16 -15.16 0.57
C ASN A 480 4.13 -16.08 -0.19
N LEU A 481 5.38 -16.22 0.29
CA LEU A 481 6.29 -17.26 -0.20
C LEU A 481 5.80 -18.65 0.23
N ASP A 482 5.27 -18.74 1.47
CA ASP A 482 4.49 -19.88 1.95
C ASP A 482 3.07 -19.76 1.37
N PRO A 483 2.70 -20.63 0.39
CA PRO A 483 1.38 -20.59 -0.19
C PRO A 483 0.34 -21.19 0.78
N LEU A 484 -0.94 -20.87 0.59
CA LEU A 484 -2.00 -21.42 1.44
C LEU A 484 -2.23 -22.94 1.22
N TYR A 485 -1.67 -23.50 0.14
CA TYR A 485 -1.88 -24.88 -0.25
C TYR A 485 -1.21 -25.87 0.71
N ASN A 486 -1.91 -26.96 1.01
CA ASN A 486 -1.41 -28.07 1.83
C ASN A 486 -0.60 -29.04 0.98
N PHE A 487 0.68 -28.74 0.72
CA PHE A 487 1.59 -29.63 0.04
C PHE A 487 2.26 -30.59 1.02
N SER A 488 2.52 -31.82 0.59
CA SER A 488 3.06 -32.87 1.47
C SER A 488 4.41 -32.50 2.10
N LYS A 489 5.26 -31.80 1.35
CA LYS A 489 6.57 -31.30 1.84
C LYS A 489 6.93 -30.00 1.15
N THR A 490 7.30 -29.00 1.94
CA THR A 490 7.72 -27.69 1.46
C THR A 490 9.14 -27.35 1.85
N ARG A 491 9.85 -26.62 0.98
CA ARG A 491 11.15 -26.00 1.21
C ARG A 491 11.09 -24.56 0.70
N LEU A 492 11.05 -23.62 1.59
CA LEU A 492 10.89 -22.21 1.26
C LEU A 492 12.10 -21.42 1.78
N VAL A 493 12.74 -20.64 0.92
CA VAL A 493 13.96 -19.90 1.25
C VAL A 493 13.81 -18.45 0.81
N LYS A 494 14.14 -17.55 1.71
CA LYS A 494 14.25 -16.13 1.45
C LYS A 494 15.71 -15.74 1.38
N ASN A 495 16.10 -15.02 0.34
CA ASN A 495 17.44 -14.50 0.14
C ASN A 495 17.39 -12.97 0.06
N LEU A 496 17.91 -12.28 1.08
CA LEU A 496 18.15 -10.84 1.04
C LEU A 496 19.48 -10.59 0.33
N VAL A 497 19.40 -10.06 -0.89
CA VAL A 497 20.56 -9.79 -1.73
C VAL A 497 21.02 -8.34 -1.51
N HIS A 498 22.32 -8.17 -1.28
CA HIS A 498 22.93 -6.87 -1.01
C HIS A 498 23.49 -6.21 -2.28
N ASP A 499 23.76 -4.92 -2.15
CA ASP A 499 24.51 -4.12 -3.13
C ASP A 499 23.92 -4.05 -4.54
N LEU A 500 22.58 -4.17 -4.65
CA LEU A 500 21.88 -3.91 -5.89
C LEU A 500 21.91 -2.41 -6.25
N PRO A 501 21.84 -2.04 -7.54
CA PRO A 501 22.15 -0.68 -7.99
C PRO A 501 21.19 0.39 -7.51
N LEU A 502 19.88 0.09 -7.41
CA LEU A 502 18.87 1.09 -7.12
C LEU A 502 18.43 1.05 -5.65
N ARG A 503 17.92 2.19 -5.16
CA ARG A 503 17.28 2.29 -3.84
C ARG A 503 15.90 1.64 -3.91
N THR A 504 15.61 0.73 -2.99
CA THR A 504 14.35 -0.02 -2.95
C THR A 504 13.62 0.15 -1.64
N SER A 505 12.29 0.09 -1.66
CA SER A 505 11.45 0.04 -0.47
C SER A 505 10.09 -0.61 -0.75
N ALA A 506 9.13 -0.43 0.18
CA ALA A 506 7.82 -1.03 0.12
C ALA A 506 6.98 -0.45 -1.02
N LEU A 507 6.82 -1.20 -2.10
CA LEU A 507 5.75 -1.01 -3.08
C LEU A 507 4.55 -1.88 -2.67
N ARG A 508 3.34 -1.51 -3.03
CA ARG A 508 2.09 -2.26 -2.78
C ARG A 508 2.31 -3.76 -2.98
N THR A 509 1.93 -4.59 -2.00
CA THR A 509 2.14 -6.05 -1.93
C THR A 509 3.54 -6.54 -1.54
N LEU A 510 4.60 -5.72 -1.64
CA LEU A 510 5.97 -6.15 -1.37
C LEU A 510 6.35 -7.41 -2.19
N GLY A 511 6.89 -8.45 -1.56
CA GLY A 511 7.24 -9.72 -2.22
C GLY A 511 6.05 -10.56 -2.70
N ALA A 512 4.82 -10.30 -2.18
CA ALA A 512 3.65 -11.14 -2.51
C ALA A 512 3.30 -11.15 -4.00
N PHE A 513 3.43 -10.02 -4.70
CA PHE A 513 3.16 -9.98 -6.14
C PHE A 513 4.00 -11.01 -6.90
N ALA A 514 5.31 -10.99 -6.73
CA ALA A 514 6.21 -11.92 -7.41
C ALA A 514 6.03 -13.36 -6.91
N ASN A 515 5.92 -13.56 -5.59
CA ASN A 515 5.79 -14.90 -4.99
C ASN A 515 4.50 -15.59 -5.39
N ILE A 516 3.37 -14.89 -5.40
CA ILE A 516 2.07 -15.47 -5.80
C ILE A 516 2.06 -15.68 -7.32
N THR A 517 2.46 -14.69 -8.11
CA THR A 517 2.50 -14.81 -9.58
C THR A 517 3.32 -16.03 -10.01
N SER A 518 4.52 -16.20 -9.47
CA SER A 518 5.39 -17.33 -9.80
C SER A 518 4.83 -18.67 -9.29
N SER A 519 4.28 -18.71 -8.06
CA SER A 519 3.70 -19.92 -7.49
C SER A 519 2.45 -20.35 -8.24
N GLU A 520 1.54 -19.44 -8.59
CA GLU A 520 0.32 -19.73 -9.34
C GLU A 520 0.61 -20.16 -10.78
N SER A 521 1.64 -19.58 -11.39
CA SER A 521 2.13 -19.99 -12.71
C SER A 521 2.72 -21.39 -12.68
N PHE A 522 3.60 -21.67 -11.73
CA PHE A 522 4.29 -22.95 -11.59
C PHE A 522 3.35 -24.07 -11.16
N LEU A 523 2.37 -23.80 -10.29
CA LEU A 523 1.31 -24.74 -9.93
C LEU A 523 0.50 -25.16 -11.16
N ASN A 524 0.21 -24.21 -12.05
CA ASN A 524 -0.50 -24.50 -13.31
C ASN A 524 0.34 -25.36 -14.27
N ASP A 525 1.66 -25.17 -14.30
CA ASP A 525 2.56 -26.00 -15.12
C ASP A 525 2.62 -27.44 -14.59
N LEU A 526 2.64 -27.65 -13.28
CA LEU A 526 2.54 -28.98 -12.65
C LEU A 526 1.19 -29.65 -12.98
N ALA A 527 0.09 -28.90 -12.92
CA ALA A 527 -1.24 -29.39 -13.29
C ALA A 527 -1.28 -29.85 -14.76
N PHE A 528 -0.72 -29.01 -15.64
CA PHE A 528 -0.64 -29.32 -17.07
C PHE A 528 0.18 -30.59 -17.35
N ALA A 529 1.32 -30.79 -16.66
CA ALA A 529 2.16 -31.96 -16.83
C ALA A 529 1.43 -33.31 -16.52
N LYS A 530 0.35 -33.23 -15.74
CA LYS A 530 -0.52 -34.38 -15.41
C LYS A 530 -1.93 -34.28 -15.97
N ASN A 531 -2.17 -33.31 -16.87
CA ASN A 531 -3.48 -33.06 -17.49
C ASN A 531 -4.62 -32.87 -16.46
N ILE A 532 -4.34 -32.07 -15.41
CA ILE A 532 -5.28 -31.76 -14.33
C ILE A 532 -5.87 -30.38 -14.56
N ASP A 533 -7.17 -30.25 -14.32
CA ASP A 533 -7.89 -28.99 -14.39
C ASP A 533 -7.31 -27.95 -13.41
N PRO A 534 -7.11 -26.68 -13.83
CA PRO A 534 -6.52 -25.63 -13.01
C PRO A 534 -7.28 -25.33 -11.71
N PHE A 535 -8.61 -25.45 -11.68
CA PHE A 535 -9.38 -25.29 -10.45
C PHE A 535 -9.21 -26.49 -9.53
N LYS A 536 -9.27 -27.71 -10.10
CA LYS A 536 -9.14 -28.96 -9.33
C LYS A 536 -7.80 -29.08 -8.63
N ILE A 537 -6.68 -28.73 -9.29
CA ILE A 537 -5.36 -28.80 -8.63
C ILE A 537 -5.29 -27.90 -7.41
N ARG A 538 -5.92 -26.71 -7.44
CA ARG A 538 -5.98 -25.77 -6.32
C ARG A 538 -6.88 -26.28 -5.20
N ILE A 539 -8.11 -26.64 -5.53
CA ILE A 539 -9.11 -27.11 -4.56
C ILE A 539 -8.64 -28.38 -3.85
N ASN A 540 -8.02 -29.32 -4.57
CA ASN A 540 -7.53 -30.56 -3.98
C ASN A 540 -6.36 -30.40 -2.99
N HIS A 541 -5.73 -29.22 -2.97
CA HIS A 541 -4.64 -28.88 -2.05
C HIS A 541 -5.03 -27.81 -1.03
N LEU A 542 -6.32 -27.61 -0.78
CA LEU A 542 -6.83 -26.66 0.20
C LEU A 542 -7.66 -27.35 1.28
N ASP A 543 -7.40 -27.03 2.55
CA ASP A 543 -8.19 -27.44 3.70
C ASP A 543 -9.11 -26.30 4.19
N ASP A 544 -8.91 -25.06 3.71
CA ASP A 544 -9.66 -23.87 4.10
C ASP A 544 -10.94 -23.75 3.26
N GLU A 545 -12.10 -24.05 3.87
CA GLU A 545 -13.42 -24.03 3.20
C GLU A 545 -13.74 -22.66 2.57
N ARG A 546 -13.28 -21.55 3.16
CA ARG A 546 -13.48 -20.22 2.57
C ARG A 546 -12.66 -20.03 1.30
N ALA A 547 -11.46 -20.58 1.26
CA ALA A 547 -10.60 -20.56 0.08
C ALA A 547 -11.22 -21.38 -1.06
N ILE A 548 -11.75 -22.56 -0.74
CA ILE A 548 -12.46 -23.43 -1.68
C ILE A 548 -13.68 -22.72 -2.25
N GLU A 549 -14.53 -22.14 -1.40
CA GLU A 549 -15.73 -21.41 -1.83
C GLU A 549 -15.40 -20.21 -2.74
N VAL A 550 -14.31 -19.48 -2.49
CA VAL A 550 -13.86 -18.37 -3.35
C VAL A 550 -13.49 -18.87 -4.75
N LEU A 551 -12.80 -20.01 -4.85
CA LEU A 551 -12.44 -20.64 -6.14
C LEU A 551 -13.67 -21.20 -6.88
N GLU A 552 -14.58 -21.89 -6.19
CA GLU A 552 -15.82 -22.42 -6.77
C GLU A 552 -16.73 -21.31 -7.30
N ASN A 553 -16.85 -20.19 -6.57
CA ASN A 553 -17.58 -19.02 -7.04
C ASN A 553 -16.97 -18.40 -8.29
N LEU A 554 -15.63 -18.31 -8.36
CA LEU A 554 -14.93 -17.84 -9.56
C LEU A 554 -15.22 -18.80 -10.74
N GLU A 555 -15.05 -20.11 -10.55
CA GLU A 555 -15.29 -21.12 -11.56
C GLU A 555 -16.72 -21.03 -12.11
N ASN A 556 -17.71 -20.96 -11.21
CA ASN A 556 -19.12 -20.83 -11.58
C ASN A 556 -19.40 -19.55 -12.37
N THR A 557 -18.73 -18.44 -12.05
CA THR A 557 -18.89 -17.19 -12.77
C THR A 557 -18.26 -17.26 -14.16
N MET A 558 -17.08 -17.84 -14.28
CA MET A 558 -16.38 -18.00 -15.56
C MET A 558 -17.11 -18.98 -16.50
N LYS A 559 -17.74 -20.05 -15.99
CA LYS A 559 -18.53 -21.01 -16.77
C LYS A 559 -19.80 -20.40 -17.39
N LYS A 560 -20.35 -19.33 -16.85
CA LYS A 560 -21.50 -18.61 -17.40
C LYS A 560 -21.18 -17.83 -18.69
N SER A 561 -19.92 -17.60 -18.98
CA SER A 561 -19.46 -16.96 -20.20
C SER A 561 -18.70 -17.94 -21.08
N HIS A 562 -19.03 -17.94 -22.39
CA HIS A 562 -18.28 -18.75 -23.36
C HIS A 562 -17.05 -17.97 -23.84
N ALA A 563 -15.88 -18.63 -23.83
CA ALA A 563 -14.69 -18.03 -24.44
C ALA A 563 -14.94 -17.81 -25.93
N LYS A 564 -14.57 -16.66 -26.44
CA LYS A 564 -14.58 -16.40 -27.88
C LYS A 564 -13.43 -17.15 -28.55
N PRO A 565 -13.56 -17.50 -29.85
CA PRO A 565 -12.41 -18.03 -30.60
C PRO A 565 -11.20 -17.10 -30.48
N ASN A 566 -10.01 -17.68 -30.32
CA ASN A 566 -8.73 -17.00 -30.13
C ASN A 566 -8.60 -16.20 -28.80
N ASN A 567 -9.52 -16.38 -27.86
CA ASN A 567 -9.33 -15.89 -26.50
C ASN A 567 -8.89 -17.03 -25.59
N TYR A 568 -8.00 -16.68 -24.67
CA TYR A 568 -7.37 -17.62 -23.74
C TYR A 568 -7.67 -17.23 -22.30
N ARG A 569 -7.81 -18.23 -21.41
CA ARG A 569 -8.21 -18.02 -20.04
C ARG A 569 -7.17 -18.54 -19.05
N GLY A 570 -6.93 -17.78 -18.00
CA GLY A 570 -6.09 -18.19 -16.89
C GLY A 570 -6.70 -17.81 -15.56
N ILE A 571 -6.27 -18.47 -14.50
CA ILE A 571 -6.71 -18.21 -13.13
C ILE A 571 -5.53 -18.08 -12.20
N GLY A 572 -5.74 -17.32 -11.11
CA GLY A 572 -4.81 -17.20 -9.99
C GLY A 572 -5.58 -17.03 -8.68
N PHE A 573 -4.99 -17.48 -7.58
CA PHE A 573 -5.60 -17.44 -6.25
C PHE A 573 -4.58 -17.14 -5.17
N SER A 574 -5.00 -16.45 -4.11
CA SER A 574 -4.28 -16.40 -2.84
C SER A 574 -5.17 -15.94 -1.69
N ARG A 575 -4.72 -16.24 -0.47
CA ARG A 575 -5.08 -15.50 0.74
C ARG A 575 -3.91 -14.60 1.11
N TYR A 576 -4.13 -13.29 1.13
CA TYR A 576 -3.04 -12.35 1.38
C TYR A 576 -2.46 -12.53 2.79
N LYS A 577 -1.14 -12.71 2.88
CA LYS A 577 -0.41 -13.05 4.11
C LYS A 577 -0.96 -14.27 4.88
N ASN A 578 -1.68 -15.16 4.23
CA ASN A 578 -2.39 -16.31 4.81
C ASN A 578 -3.28 -15.98 6.03
N SER A 579 -3.55 -14.69 6.27
CA SER A 579 -4.32 -14.19 7.42
C SER A 579 -5.33 -13.09 7.08
N ALA A 580 -5.17 -12.41 5.93
CA ALA A 580 -6.07 -11.36 5.45
C ALA A 580 -7.14 -11.90 4.49
N ALA A 581 -7.64 -11.07 3.59
CA ALA A 581 -8.66 -11.42 2.62
C ALA A 581 -8.22 -12.51 1.63
N TYR A 582 -9.20 -13.23 1.08
CA TYR A 582 -9.02 -14.20 0.00
C TYR A 582 -9.41 -13.58 -1.33
N CYS A 583 -8.70 -13.93 -2.39
CA CYS A 583 -9.04 -13.46 -3.73
C CYS A 583 -8.69 -14.51 -4.78
N ALA A 584 -9.63 -14.78 -5.67
CA ALA A 584 -9.41 -15.53 -6.90
C ALA A 584 -9.68 -14.62 -8.10
N VAL A 585 -8.82 -14.69 -9.10
CA VAL A 585 -8.89 -13.89 -10.33
C VAL A 585 -8.91 -14.83 -11.53
N GLY A 586 -9.85 -14.62 -12.43
CA GLY A 586 -9.86 -15.19 -13.77
C GLY A 586 -9.62 -14.07 -14.80
N VAL A 587 -8.86 -14.36 -15.82
CA VAL A 587 -8.60 -13.42 -16.92
C VAL A 587 -8.94 -14.09 -18.24
N GLU A 588 -9.59 -13.37 -19.14
CA GLU A 588 -9.69 -13.69 -20.56
C GLU A 588 -8.88 -12.65 -21.33
N LEU A 589 -7.95 -13.10 -22.17
CA LEU A 589 -7.13 -12.24 -23.03
C LEU A 589 -7.07 -12.78 -24.46
N ASN A 590 -6.70 -11.91 -25.38
CA ASN A 590 -6.33 -12.22 -26.73
C ASN A 590 -4.87 -11.79 -26.97
N ILE A 591 -4.16 -12.48 -27.84
CA ILE A 591 -2.83 -12.10 -28.29
C ILE A 591 -2.82 -12.06 -29.82
N SER A 592 -2.31 -11.00 -30.40
CA SER A 592 -2.17 -10.86 -31.85
C SER A 592 -0.91 -11.58 -32.38
N ASP A 593 -0.82 -11.75 -33.69
CA ASP A 593 0.39 -12.27 -34.35
C ASP A 593 1.63 -11.39 -34.08
N ASP A 594 1.41 -10.10 -33.78
CA ASP A 594 2.46 -9.14 -33.41
C ASP A 594 2.79 -9.18 -31.91
N LEU A 595 2.28 -10.14 -31.15
CA LEU A 595 2.44 -10.32 -29.71
C LEU A 595 1.83 -9.17 -28.85
N ASP A 596 0.85 -8.42 -29.37
CA ASP A 596 0.10 -7.44 -28.58
C ASP A 596 -0.96 -8.16 -27.74
N ILE A 597 -0.89 -7.98 -26.41
CA ILE A 597 -1.81 -8.62 -25.45
C ILE A 597 -2.98 -7.67 -25.19
N LYS A 598 -4.21 -8.16 -25.40
CA LYS A 598 -5.45 -7.45 -25.11
C LYS A 598 -6.22 -8.15 -23.99
N LEU A 599 -6.42 -7.46 -22.88
CA LEU A 599 -7.30 -7.92 -21.80
C LEU A 599 -8.76 -7.74 -22.21
N ILE A 600 -9.57 -8.78 -22.08
CA ILE A 600 -10.97 -8.78 -22.50
C ILE A 600 -11.90 -8.74 -21.29
N THR A 601 -11.75 -9.71 -20.38
CA THR A 601 -12.59 -9.82 -19.18
C THR A 601 -11.72 -10.19 -17.97
N ALA A 602 -12.01 -9.59 -16.85
CA ALA A 602 -11.49 -9.97 -15.55
C ALA A 602 -12.63 -10.37 -14.63
N TRP A 603 -12.61 -11.60 -14.13
CA TRP A 603 -13.49 -12.10 -13.09
C TRP A 603 -12.76 -12.07 -11.78
N ILE A 604 -13.35 -11.44 -10.76
CA ILE A 604 -12.74 -11.33 -9.44
C ILE A 604 -13.72 -11.84 -8.40
N THR A 605 -13.33 -12.81 -7.59
CA THR A 605 -14.09 -13.23 -6.41
C THR A 605 -13.27 -12.94 -5.17
N VAL A 606 -13.85 -12.20 -4.22
CA VAL A 606 -13.15 -11.78 -3.00
C VAL A 606 -13.98 -12.06 -1.75
N ASP A 607 -13.33 -12.58 -0.70
CA ASP A 607 -13.89 -12.71 0.64
C ASP A 607 -13.09 -11.79 1.59
N ALA A 608 -13.74 -10.71 2.01
CA ALA A 608 -13.21 -9.67 2.89
C ALA A 608 -13.71 -9.77 4.34
N GLY A 609 -14.29 -10.91 4.74
CA GLY A 609 -15.00 -11.02 6.01
C GLY A 609 -16.33 -10.27 5.97
N GLU A 610 -16.72 -9.60 7.05
CA GLU A 610 -17.91 -8.74 7.05
C GLU A 610 -17.70 -7.54 6.13
N ILE A 611 -18.68 -7.24 5.30
CA ILE A 611 -18.64 -6.13 4.35
C ILE A 611 -18.96 -4.82 5.09
N ALA A 612 -17.97 -3.97 5.25
CA ALA A 612 -18.16 -2.61 5.75
C ALA A 612 -18.74 -1.69 4.66
N TYR A 613 -18.16 -1.74 3.45
CA TYR A 613 -18.56 -0.95 2.28
C TYR A 613 -18.21 -1.69 0.98
N GLU A 614 -19.22 -2.21 0.29
CA GLU A 614 -19.06 -3.10 -0.88
C GLU A 614 -18.41 -2.40 -2.08
N ASP A 615 -18.86 -1.18 -2.42
CA ASP A 615 -18.30 -0.44 -3.56
C ASP A 615 -16.83 -0.08 -3.33
N GLY A 616 -16.44 0.18 -2.07
CA GLY A 616 -15.05 0.38 -1.69
C GLY A 616 -14.20 -0.88 -1.89
N ILE A 617 -14.74 -2.06 -1.59
CA ILE A 617 -14.07 -3.35 -1.85
C ILE A 617 -13.87 -3.53 -3.36
N LYS A 618 -14.93 -3.34 -4.17
CA LYS A 618 -14.88 -3.45 -5.64
C LYS A 618 -13.84 -2.49 -6.22
N ALA A 619 -13.87 -1.22 -5.82
CA ALA A 619 -12.92 -0.22 -6.29
C ALA A 619 -11.46 -0.60 -5.96
N GLN A 620 -11.21 -1.19 -4.77
CA GLN A 620 -9.86 -1.63 -4.39
C GLN A 620 -9.36 -2.83 -5.18
N VAL A 621 -10.22 -3.81 -5.46
CA VAL A 621 -9.79 -5.01 -6.21
C VAL A 621 -9.72 -4.74 -7.71
N GLU A 622 -10.61 -3.95 -8.29
CA GLU A 622 -10.57 -3.57 -9.70
C GLU A 622 -9.36 -2.64 -9.98
N GLY A 623 -9.16 -1.60 -9.16
CA GLY A 623 -7.98 -0.73 -9.28
C GLY A 623 -6.67 -1.47 -8.99
N GLY A 624 -6.67 -2.43 -8.06
CA GLY A 624 -5.52 -3.29 -7.78
C GLY A 624 -5.23 -4.27 -8.91
N PHE A 625 -6.25 -4.77 -9.60
CA PHE A 625 -6.11 -5.57 -10.82
C PHE A 625 -5.45 -4.75 -11.92
N ILE A 626 -5.95 -3.53 -12.20
CA ILE A 626 -5.40 -2.64 -13.23
C ILE A 626 -3.91 -2.39 -12.99
N GLN A 627 -3.54 -2.05 -11.76
CA GLN A 627 -2.14 -1.82 -11.40
C GLN A 627 -1.29 -3.08 -11.58
N ALA A 628 -1.76 -4.23 -11.12
CA ALA A 628 -1.03 -5.49 -11.25
C ALA A 628 -0.91 -5.96 -12.70
N ALA A 629 -1.95 -5.75 -13.51
CA ALA A 629 -1.92 -5.99 -14.96
C ALA A 629 -0.89 -5.09 -15.65
N SER A 630 -0.81 -3.82 -15.25
CA SER A 630 0.20 -2.88 -15.72
C SER A 630 1.62 -3.37 -15.40
N TRP A 631 1.88 -3.77 -14.15
CA TRP A 631 3.16 -4.37 -13.74
C TRP A 631 3.52 -5.65 -14.49
N THR A 632 2.51 -6.44 -14.78
CA THR A 632 2.70 -7.74 -15.48
C THR A 632 3.03 -7.57 -16.95
N LEU A 633 2.48 -6.53 -17.61
CA LEU A 633 2.51 -6.38 -19.07
C LEU A 633 3.45 -5.29 -19.58
N TYR A 634 3.71 -4.22 -18.79
CA TYR A 634 4.33 -3.00 -19.31
C TYR A 634 5.48 -2.44 -18.48
N GLU A 635 5.38 -2.52 -17.13
CA GLU A 635 6.17 -1.67 -16.27
C GLU A 635 7.52 -2.26 -15.89
N GLU A 636 8.58 -1.51 -16.13
CA GLU A 636 9.92 -1.77 -15.64
C GLU A 636 10.76 -0.48 -15.55
N VAL A 637 11.62 -0.39 -14.53
CA VAL A 637 12.57 0.72 -14.41
C VAL A 637 13.81 0.41 -15.24
N LEU A 638 14.02 1.19 -16.30
CA LEU A 638 15.21 1.13 -17.13
C LEU A 638 16.25 2.13 -16.63
N PHE A 639 17.49 1.69 -16.54
CA PHE A 639 18.63 2.49 -16.13
C PHE A 639 19.92 1.99 -16.82
N ASP A 640 20.92 2.85 -16.88
CA ASP A 640 22.27 2.51 -17.34
C ASP A 640 23.33 2.94 -16.30
N SER A 641 24.60 2.89 -16.65
CA SER A 641 25.69 3.31 -15.75
C SER A 641 25.68 4.81 -15.41
N LYS A 642 24.92 5.62 -16.13
CA LYS A 642 24.94 7.07 -16.02
C LYS A 642 23.67 7.63 -15.38
N GLU A 643 22.50 7.01 -15.61
CA GLU A 643 21.21 7.58 -15.19
C GLU A 643 20.06 6.56 -15.18
N ILE A 644 18.95 6.97 -14.58
CA ILE A 644 17.64 6.33 -14.77
C ILE A 644 17.12 6.77 -16.13
N ILE A 645 16.81 5.82 -17.01
CA ILE A 645 16.26 6.08 -18.36
C ILE A 645 14.76 6.36 -18.27
N SER A 646 14.07 5.67 -17.38
CA SER A 646 12.62 5.81 -17.14
C SER A 646 12.29 7.09 -16.37
N LYS A 647 12.39 8.27 -17.05
CA LYS A 647 12.29 9.62 -16.45
C LYS A 647 10.88 10.21 -16.44
N ASP A 648 10.00 9.67 -17.28
CA ASP A 648 8.66 10.19 -17.54
C ASP A 648 7.72 9.07 -18.01
N TRP A 649 6.48 9.41 -18.32
CA TRP A 649 5.48 8.43 -18.78
C TRP A 649 5.72 7.90 -20.19
N ASP A 650 6.57 8.55 -21.01
CA ASP A 650 6.96 8.04 -22.33
C ASP A 650 7.98 6.92 -22.20
N SER A 651 8.89 7.04 -21.24
CA SER A 651 9.97 6.08 -20.97
C SER A 651 9.62 5.03 -19.89
N TYR A 652 8.57 5.25 -19.10
CA TYR A 652 7.99 4.29 -18.17
C TYR A 652 6.52 4.07 -18.50
N LYS A 653 6.26 3.07 -19.32
CA LYS A 653 4.91 2.80 -19.82
C LYS A 653 4.03 2.15 -18.77
N ILE A 654 2.80 2.61 -18.68
CA ILE A 654 1.72 2.02 -17.87
C ILE A 654 0.58 1.58 -18.77
N ILE A 655 -0.32 0.76 -18.24
CA ILE A 655 -1.51 0.30 -18.97
C ILE A 655 -2.40 1.49 -19.37
N GLY A 656 -2.79 1.55 -20.64
CA GLY A 656 -3.73 2.55 -21.17
C GLY A 656 -5.18 2.15 -20.98
N PHE A 657 -6.10 3.13 -21.08
CA PHE A 657 -7.55 2.90 -20.98
C PHE A 657 -8.08 1.93 -22.03
N ASP A 658 -7.44 1.86 -23.17
CA ASP A 658 -7.77 0.95 -24.28
C ASP A 658 -7.54 -0.52 -23.94
N ASN A 659 -6.71 -0.84 -22.95
CA ASN A 659 -6.42 -2.21 -22.51
C ASN A 659 -7.04 -2.57 -21.14
N ILE A 660 -7.98 -1.77 -20.62
CA ILE A 660 -8.75 -2.09 -19.41
C ILE A 660 -9.82 -3.12 -19.76
N PRO A 661 -9.90 -4.27 -19.05
CA PRO A 661 -10.91 -5.31 -19.31
C PRO A 661 -12.29 -4.90 -18.75
N THR A 662 -13.32 -5.63 -19.18
CA THR A 662 -14.61 -5.60 -18.49
C THR A 662 -14.50 -6.38 -17.17
N PHE A 663 -14.94 -5.80 -16.06
CA PHE A 663 -14.92 -6.45 -14.75
C PHE A 663 -16.24 -7.17 -14.42
N ALA A 664 -16.10 -8.34 -13.80
CA ALA A 664 -17.19 -9.07 -13.15
C ALA A 664 -16.72 -9.42 -11.72
N THR A 665 -17.01 -8.51 -10.79
CA THR A 665 -16.54 -8.60 -9.41
C THR A 665 -17.62 -9.12 -8.48
N ASN A 666 -17.35 -10.24 -7.79
CA ASN A 666 -18.19 -10.87 -6.79
C ASN A 666 -17.56 -10.71 -5.39
N VAL A 667 -18.33 -10.16 -4.44
CA VAL A 667 -17.91 -9.99 -3.05
C VAL A 667 -18.73 -10.93 -2.16
N ILE A 668 -18.06 -11.83 -1.46
CA ILE A 668 -18.72 -12.77 -0.55
C ILE A 668 -18.94 -12.08 0.81
N ASP A 669 -20.21 -11.97 1.24
CA ASP A 669 -20.56 -11.37 2.53
C ASP A 669 -20.48 -12.40 3.68
N ARG A 670 -19.69 -12.08 4.68
CA ARG A 670 -19.49 -12.89 5.90
C ARG A 670 -19.96 -12.15 7.13
N LYS A 671 -21.26 -11.94 7.26
CA LYS A 671 -21.85 -11.25 8.43
C LYS A 671 -21.33 -11.82 9.75
N GLY A 672 -20.89 -10.92 10.63
CA GLY A 672 -20.36 -11.27 11.95
C GLY A 672 -18.93 -11.81 11.95
N TYR A 673 -18.24 -11.89 10.80
CA TYR A 673 -16.81 -12.17 10.76
C TYR A 673 -15.98 -10.89 10.93
N PRO A 674 -14.71 -11.01 11.36
CA PRO A 674 -13.82 -9.84 11.38
C PRO A 674 -13.68 -9.19 10.00
N TYR A 675 -13.52 -7.88 9.98
CA TYR A 675 -13.15 -7.15 8.76
C TYR A 675 -11.78 -7.60 8.27
N LEU A 676 -11.66 -7.88 6.97
CA LEU A 676 -10.40 -8.17 6.30
C LEU A 676 -10.15 -7.11 5.22
N GLY A 677 -8.95 -6.52 5.21
CA GLY A 677 -8.63 -5.50 4.23
C GLY A 677 -8.25 -6.09 2.88
N VAL A 678 -8.70 -5.45 1.81
CA VAL A 678 -8.52 -5.90 0.42
C VAL A 678 -7.54 -5.06 -0.40
N GLY A 679 -6.85 -4.10 0.23
CA GLY A 679 -5.99 -3.15 -0.48
C GLY A 679 -4.89 -3.76 -1.34
N GLU A 680 -4.47 -5.01 -1.08
CA GLU A 680 -3.33 -5.65 -1.73
C GLU A 680 -3.63 -7.06 -2.28
N VAL A 681 -4.79 -7.65 -1.96
CA VAL A 681 -5.06 -9.09 -2.14
C VAL A 681 -5.08 -9.54 -3.61
N VAL A 682 -5.49 -8.68 -4.53
CA VAL A 682 -5.77 -9.03 -5.93
C VAL A 682 -4.51 -9.12 -6.79
N ALA A 683 -3.42 -8.44 -6.43
CA ALA A 683 -2.30 -8.22 -7.35
C ALA A 683 -1.56 -9.50 -7.74
N GLY A 684 -1.21 -10.34 -6.78
CA GLY A 684 -0.55 -11.64 -7.06
C GLY A 684 -1.41 -12.57 -7.91
N PRO A 685 -2.69 -12.82 -7.53
CA PRO A 685 -3.63 -13.59 -8.37
C PRO A 685 -3.77 -13.04 -9.79
N THR A 686 -3.76 -11.72 -9.98
CA THR A 686 -3.82 -11.09 -11.32
C THR A 686 -2.61 -11.46 -12.17
N GLY A 687 -1.39 -11.33 -11.63
CA GLY A 687 -0.18 -11.72 -12.34
C GLY A 687 -0.19 -13.21 -12.71
N GLY A 688 -0.61 -14.07 -11.77
CA GLY A 688 -0.77 -15.51 -12.02
C GLY A 688 -1.81 -15.82 -13.09
N ALA A 689 -2.98 -15.17 -13.06
CA ALA A 689 -4.04 -15.36 -14.05
C ALA A 689 -3.60 -14.95 -15.47
N ILE A 690 -2.97 -13.78 -15.61
CA ILE A 690 -2.43 -13.29 -16.89
C ILE A 690 -1.34 -14.24 -17.40
N SER A 691 -0.39 -14.64 -16.56
CA SER A 691 0.69 -15.57 -16.90
C SER A 691 0.16 -16.92 -17.36
N ASN A 692 -0.92 -17.42 -16.73
CA ASN A 692 -1.55 -18.69 -17.09
C ASN A 692 -2.33 -18.61 -18.40
N ALA A 693 -3.05 -17.51 -18.66
CA ALA A 693 -3.74 -17.28 -19.93
C ALA A 693 -2.73 -17.13 -21.09
N LEU A 694 -1.62 -16.41 -20.87
CA LEU A 694 -0.57 -16.22 -21.87
C LEU A 694 0.13 -17.54 -22.20
N ARG A 695 0.40 -18.39 -21.20
CA ARG A 695 0.96 -19.72 -21.40
C ARG A 695 0.06 -20.59 -22.27
N ASP A 696 -1.27 -20.52 -22.04
CA ASP A 696 -2.26 -21.25 -22.83
C ASP A 696 -2.29 -20.75 -24.30
N ALA A 697 -2.16 -19.44 -24.50
CA ALA A 697 -2.10 -18.82 -25.81
C ALA A 697 -0.83 -19.18 -26.61
N LEU A 698 0.33 -19.19 -25.98
CA LEU A 698 1.62 -19.37 -26.62
C LEU A 698 2.09 -20.84 -26.63
N GLY A 699 1.45 -21.73 -25.85
CA GLY A 699 1.92 -23.10 -25.66
C GLY A 699 3.20 -23.21 -24.80
N GLN A 700 3.79 -22.09 -24.41
CA GLN A 700 5.05 -21.98 -23.65
C GLN A 700 4.90 -20.98 -22.51
N ARG A 701 5.56 -21.23 -21.35
CA ARG A 701 5.59 -20.34 -20.20
C ARG A 701 6.60 -19.22 -20.41
N ILE A 702 6.13 -17.97 -20.37
CA ILE A 702 6.99 -16.78 -20.27
C ILE A 702 7.25 -16.51 -18.78
N LYS A 703 8.50 -16.25 -18.41
CA LYS A 703 8.99 -16.24 -17.03
C LYS A 703 9.52 -14.88 -16.58
N THR A 704 9.80 -13.97 -17.52
CA THR A 704 10.35 -12.65 -17.24
C THR A 704 9.27 -11.59 -17.39
N MET A 705 8.87 -10.95 -16.30
CA MET A 705 7.98 -9.79 -16.28
C MET A 705 8.76 -8.48 -16.43
N PRO A 706 8.20 -7.49 -17.13
CA PRO A 706 6.89 -7.48 -17.79
C PRO A 706 6.85 -8.34 -19.05
N PHE A 707 5.66 -8.83 -19.43
CA PHE A 707 5.47 -9.64 -20.65
C PHE A 707 5.40 -8.75 -21.90
N THR A 708 6.47 -8.00 -22.15
CA THR A 708 6.63 -7.19 -23.35
C THR A 708 6.93 -8.06 -24.57
N LYS A 709 6.75 -7.50 -25.78
CA LYS A 709 7.13 -8.17 -27.03
C LYS A 709 8.57 -8.69 -27.00
N GLU A 710 9.46 -7.87 -26.48
CA GLU A 710 10.90 -8.15 -26.40
C GLU A 710 11.16 -9.37 -25.52
N ASN A 711 10.57 -9.39 -24.31
CA ASN A 711 10.74 -10.49 -23.35
C ASN A 711 10.08 -11.77 -23.86
N ILE A 712 8.86 -11.69 -24.43
CA ILE A 712 8.18 -12.84 -25.04
C ILE A 712 9.02 -13.40 -26.20
N THR A 713 9.44 -12.56 -27.14
CA THR A 713 10.24 -12.99 -28.31
C THR A 713 11.55 -13.63 -27.86
N SER A 714 12.24 -13.03 -26.92
CA SER A 714 13.49 -13.56 -26.37
C SER A 714 13.32 -14.96 -25.77
N GLU A 715 12.21 -15.20 -25.04
CA GLU A 715 11.97 -16.49 -24.40
C GLU A 715 11.40 -17.56 -25.37
N LEU A 716 10.69 -17.16 -26.42
CA LEU A 716 10.22 -18.08 -27.47
C LEU A 716 11.33 -18.57 -28.38
N LEU A 717 12.39 -17.78 -28.55
CA LEU A 717 13.55 -18.11 -29.41
C LEU A 717 14.63 -18.93 -28.69
N ASN A 718 14.60 -19.00 -27.35
CA ASN A 718 15.54 -19.76 -26.51
C ASN A 718 14.90 -21.07 -26.00
#